data_c0a876aeaf6e6cbb835676fb6eb32d11
#
_entry.id   c0a876aeaf6e6cbb835676fb6eb32d11
#
_cell.length_a   1.000
_cell.length_b   1.000
_cell.length_c   1.000
_cell.angle_alpha   90.00
_cell.angle_beta   90.00
_cell.angle_gamma   90.00
#
_symmetry.space_group_name_H-M   'P 1'
#
loop_
_entity.id
_entity.type
_entity.pdbx_description
1 polymer ?
#
loop_
_entity_poly.entity_id
_entity_poly.type
_entity_poly.pdbx_seq_one_letter_code
_entity_poly.pdbx_strand_id
1 'polypeptide(L)'
;MQYSLGIDAGGTYTDAAIIRDSDGEVVAASKALTTYPDPLHGMKTAIDRLDKPLLKAVKLVSLSTTLSTNTILENTGFPVGLVLVGDYIIPGDLPTNYWIAVAGGHDSDGEELKLLDLDSVKAFALKVKDKVSAFAVSSYFSTRNPEHELTVKQAVLKLTGHPVVCGHELSRDLGAFERAITAFLNAQLIPITHKFAGSITEECKSRGIKANLLMLKCDGSVVGIEEALEKPIETIFSGPAASLVGASHLSRRETCAVIDIGGTSTDVSMMQAGIPELSNRGAVVGGWQTRVRAIRMETSATGGDSHVWVKKDRFNVGPKRVIPLCRASVLYPGFLEKLRKSRVPRSHLSESVQATKFFVRTGFEPLELNKQERLIYRYIGEEPVSFGDLLGKLKQRPSSIALDSLIRKRLIQAIGFTPTDALHVLGEYNEWDTEAAFSGATMLGRLLKQDPADFSSGVKQRVAGNMALDLVAYLVEGMARPEIEKVLSGGHFTKFRVELPVVLLGGPARAYRESLESLIDAEFLVPEYADVGNAIGALVGKGIKRVEVLIKTRKVSKAGGNEEKKEHGGEKASESGVIEDTLHREMENEFIVFSPAGRAKFNVHGEALEYAEKLGRKLVMEYMTCAGLDNENLKVELSRKNLAPKSWSGPPMETKLVFVGVGTPLPPSRTFHSNKSPDEGQTNRKNYKT
;
A
#
# COMPACT_ATOMS: atom_id res chain seq x y z
N MET A 1 -31.58 2.90 -15.13
CA MET A 1 -30.64 3.45 -14.13
C MET A 1 -29.40 2.56 -14.15
N GLN A 2 -28.23 3.15 -14.07
CA GLN A 2 -26.94 2.46 -14.00
C GLN A 2 -26.43 2.49 -12.56
N TYR A 3 -25.71 1.45 -12.17
CA TYR A 3 -25.17 1.30 -10.82
C TYR A 3 -23.73 0.81 -10.89
N SER A 4 -22.95 1.19 -9.89
CA SER A 4 -21.59 0.74 -9.68
C SER A 4 -21.47 0.01 -8.36
N LEU A 5 -20.66 -1.06 -8.32
CA LEU A 5 -20.40 -1.90 -7.14
C LEU A 5 -18.96 -1.71 -6.66
N GLY A 6 -18.79 -1.24 -5.44
CA GLY A 6 -17.50 -1.20 -4.74
C GLY A 6 -17.34 -2.38 -3.80
N ILE A 7 -16.15 -2.94 -3.77
CA ILE A 7 -15.79 -4.03 -2.86
C ILE A 7 -14.44 -3.71 -2.24
N ASP A 8 -14.38 -3.72 -0.91
CA ASP A 8 -13.13 -3.71 -0.17
C ASP A 8 -12.91 -5.06 0.52
N ALA A 9 -11.93 -5.81 0.06
CA ALA A 9 -11.50 -7.06 0.70
C ALA A 9 -10.42 -6.77 1.75
N GLY A 10 -10.85 -6.28 2.92
CA GLY A 10 -9.99 -5.96 4.04
C GLY A 10 -9.50 -7.18 4.82
N GLY A 11 -8.59 -6.95 5.78
CA GLY A 11 -8.00 -8.04 6.57
C GLY A 11 -8.95 -8.65 7.63
N THR A 12 -10.03 -7.95 8.03
CA THR A 12 -11.02 -8.42 9.03
C THR A 12 -12.40 -8.55 8.44
N TYR A 13 -12.82 -7.59 7.64
CA TYR A 13 -14.11 -7.52 6.97
C TYR A 13 -13.91 -7.35 5.48
N THR A 14 -14.88 -7.84 4.75
CA THR A 14 -15.11 -7.51 3.35
C THR A 14 -16.39 -6.69 3.27
N ASP A 15 -16.26 -5.50 2.74
CA ASP A 15 -17.33 -4.52 2.59
C ASP A 15 -17.75 -4.47 1.12
N ALA A 16 -19.06 -4.30 0.86
CA ALA A 16 -19.59 -4.10 -0.47
C ALA A 16 -20.66 -3.00 -0.45
N ALA A 17 -20.62 -2.09 -1.44
CA ALA A 17 -21.59 -1.01 -1.55
C ALA A 17 -21.99 -0.81 -3.01
N ILE A 18 -23.27 -0.47 -3.25
CA ILE A 18 -23.79 -0.11 -4.55
C ILE A 18 -24.15 1.37 -4.53
N ILE A 19 -23.62 2.10 -5.52
CA ILE A 19 -23.91 3.52 -5.75
C ILE A 19 -24.73 3.66 -7.03
N ARG A 20 -25.67 4.61 -7.03
CA ARG A 20 -26.38 5.06 -8.22
C ARG A 20 -25.53 6.05 -8.98
N ASP A 21 -25.21 5.76 -10.25
CA ASP A 21 -24.25 6.55 -11.03
C ASP A 21 -24.75 7.98 -11.34
N SER A 22 -26.07 8.22 -11.29
CA SER A 22 -26.67 9.54 -11.65
C SER A 22 -26.42 10.64 -10.60
N ASP A 23 -26.32 10.28 -9.33
CA ASP A 23 -26.24 11.22 -8.20
C ASP A 23 -25.19 10.85 -7.15
N GLY A 24 -24.54 9.67 -7.30
CA GLY A 24 -23.54 9.16 -6.36
C GLY A 24 -24.11 8.68 -5.03
N GLU A 25 -25.44 8.47 -4.94
CA GLU A 25 -26.10 8.03 -3.71
C GLU A 25 -25.88 6.53 -3.45
N VAL A 26 -25.57 6.19 -2.20
CA VAL A 26 -25.43 4.79 -1.75
C VAL A 26 -26.83 4.18 -1.64
N VAL A 27 -27.15 3.17 -2.46
CA VAL A 27 -28.46 2.54 -2.49
C VAL A 27 -28.51 1.19 -1.76
N ALA A 28 -27.36 0.55 -1.58
CA ALA A 28 -27.23 -0.66 -0.79
C ALA A 28 -25.79 -0.81 -0.25
N ALA A 29 -25.67 -1.36 0.94
CA ALA A 29 -24.38 -1.68 1.53
C ALA A 29 -24.46 -3.02 2.28
N SER A 30 -23.36 -3.72 2.36
CA SER A 30 -23.25 -4.97 3.11
C SER A 30 -21.84 -5.15 3.64
N LYS A 31 -21.73 -5.92 4.72
CA LYS A 31 -20.47 -6.24 5.39
C LYS A 31 -20.45 -7.71 5.74
N ALA A 32 -19.34 -8.39 5.47
CA ALA A 32 -19.11 -9.78 5.84
C ALA A 32 -17.73 -9.96 6.47
N LEU A 33 -17.54 -11.01 7.26
CA LEU A 33 -16.21 -11.34 7.77
C LEU A 33 -15.33 -11.85 6.64
N THR A 34 -14.09 -11.36 6.58
CA THR A 34 -13.08 -11.94 5.71
C THR A 34 -12.71 -13.33 6.21
N THR A 35 -12.73 -14.30 5.33
CA THR A 35 -12.43 -15.69 5.64
C THR A 35 -10.99 -16.03 5.27
N TYR A 36 -10.39 -16.97 6.00
CA TYR A 36 -9.06 -17.49 5.74
C TYR A 36 -9.11 -19.01 5.71
N PRO A 37 -8.34 -19.70 4.85
CA PRO A 37 -7.31 -19.16 3.95
C PRO A 37 -7.84 -18.52 2.66
N ASP A 38 -9.12 -18.61 2.37
CA ASP A 38 -9.72 -18.07 1.13
C ASP A 38 -10.58 -16.83 1.41
N PRO A 39 -10.06 -15.61 1.11
CA PRO A 39 -10.80 -14.36 1.32
C PRO A 39 -12.00 -14.21 0.36
N LEU A 40 -12.06 -14.98 -0.72
CA LEU A 40 -13.16 -14.93 -1.69
C LEU A 40 -14.50 -15.36 -1.07
N HIS A 41 -14.50 -16.24 -0.07
CA HIS A 41 -15.73 -16.66 0.57
C HIS A 41 -16.41 -15.51 1.33
N GLY A 42 -15.63 -14.69 2.06
CA GLY A 42 -16.14 -13.46 2.69
C GLY A 42 -16.71 -12.48 1.68
N MET A 43 -16.03 -12.31 0.54
CA MET A 43 -16.48 -11.46 -0.56
C MET A 43 -17.79 -11.97 -1.17
N LYS A 44 -17.92 -13.26 -1.45
CA LYS A 44 -19.17 -13.89 -1.90
C LYS A 44 -20.31 -13.59 -0.94
N THR A 45 -20.07 -13.77 0.35
CA THR A 45 -21.05 -13.50 1.40
C THR A 45 -21.48 -12.04 1.43
N ALA A 46 -20.56 -11.10 1.26
CA ALA A 46 -20.87 -9.67 1.20
C ALA A 46 -21.75 -9.35 -0.03
N ILE A 47 -21.39 -9.88 -1.22
CA ILE A 47 -22.16 -9.66 -2.44
C ILE A 47 -23.54 -10.32 -2.35
N ASP A 48 -23.66 -11.53 -1.77
CA ASP A 48 -24.94 -12.27 -1.67
C ASP A 48 -25.97 -11.58 -0.76
N ARG A 49 -25.52 -10.69 0.12
CA ARG A 49 -26.41 -9.88 0.97
C ARG A 49 -27.00 -8.67 0.24
N LEU A 50 -26.48 -8.32 -0.94
CA LEU A 50 -26.99 -7.23 -1.77
C LEU A 50 -28.16 -7.69 -2.63
N ASP A 51 -29.01 -6.75 -3.02
CA ASP A 51 -30.20 -7.01 -3.84
C ASP A 51 -29.80 -7.51 -5.26
N LYS A 52 -30.27 -8.71 -5.63
CA LYS A 52 -30.00 -9.34 -6.93
C LYS A 52 -30.42 -8.51 -8.14
N PRO A 53 -31.58 -7.83 -8.18
CA PRO A 53 -31.93 -6.89 -9.23
C PRO A 53 -30.93 -5.78 -9.43
N LEU A 54 -30.43 -5.17 -8.35
CA LEU A 54 -29.41 -4.12 -8.42
C LEU A 54 -28.10 -4.66 -8.98
N LEU A 55 -27.65 -5.85 -8.53
CA LEU A 55 -26.41 -6.49 -9.01
C LEU A 55 -26.41 -6.71 -10.52
N LYS A 56 -27.54 -7.11 -11.14
CA LYS A 56 -27.67 -7.28 -12.59
C LYS A 56 -27.58 -5.97 -13.36
N ALA A 57 -27.91 -4.85 -12.74
CA ALA A 57 -27.85 -3.52 -13.34
C ALA A 57 -26.49 -2.84 -13.17
N VAL A 58 -25.56 -3.45 -12.44
CA VAL A 58 -24.18 -2.97 -12.23
C VAL A 58 -23.42 -2.97 -13.56
N LYS A 59 -22.75 -1.85 -13.86
CA LYS A 59 -21.92 -1.64 -15.06
C LYS A 59 -20.45 -1.48 -14.75
N LEU A 60 -20.12 -1.11 -13.53
CA LEU A 60 -18.75 -0.92 -13.05
C LEU A 60 -18.58 -1.66 -11.73
N VAL A 61 -17.49 -2.42 -11.58
CA VAL A 61 -17.07 -3.02 -10.31
C VAL A 61 -15.67 -2.51 -9.99
N SER A 62 -15.49 -1.90 -8.85
CA SER A 62 -14.19 -1.42 -8.41
C SER A 62 -13.78 -2.10 -7.10
N LEU A 63 -12.52 -2.49 -7.04
CA LEU A 63 -11.97 -3.33 -5.99
C LEU A 63 -10.88 -2.60 -5.22
N SER A 64 -10.94 -2.71 -3.90
CA SER A 64 -9.82 -2.48 -2.99
C SER A 64 -9.50 -3.77 -2.25
N THR A 65 -8.22 -4.03 -1.96
CA THR A 65 -7.83 -5.26 -1.28
C THR A 65 -6.53 -5.12 -0.50
N THR A 66 -6.47 -5.77 0.66
CA THR A 66 -5.23 -5.90 1.44
C THR A 66 -4.35 -7.07 0.99
N LEU A 67 -4.71 -7.77 -0.08
CA LEU A 67 -4.02 -8.98 -0.55
C LEU A 67 -2.53 -8.73 -0.81
N SER A 68 -2.20 -7.72 -1.62
CA SER A 68 -0.81 -7.37 -1.96
C SER A 68 0.01 -6.99 -0.73
N THR A 69 -0.56 -6.17 0.16
CA THR A 69 0.09 -5.77 1.40
C THR A 69 0.37 -6.97 2.31
N ASN A 70 -0.64 -7.83 2.53
CA ASN A 70 -0.50 -9.00 3.38
C ASN A 70 0.50 -10.01 2.81
N THR A 71 0.51 -10.22 1.49
CA THR A 71 1.48 -11.11 0.83
C THR A 71 2.92 -10.70 1.13
N ILE A 72 3.22 -9.39 1.09
CA ILE A 72 4.56 -8.88 1.40
C ILE A 72 4.85 -8.98 2.89
N LEU A 73 3.93 -8.55 3.77
CA LEU A 73 4.11 -8.56 5.22
C LEU A 73 4.32 -9.98 5.78
N GLU A 74 3.69 -10.96 5.18
CA GLU A 74 3.73 -12.37 5.59
C GLU A 74 4.82 -13.16 4.88
N ASN A 75 5.51 -12.53 3.93
CA ASN A 75 6.52 -13.18 3.08
C ASN A 75 5.98 -14.45 2.39
N THR A 76 4.74 -14.38 1.89
CA THR A 76 4.05 -15.48 1.19
C THR A 76 4.04 -15.31 -0.33
N GLY A 77 4.75 -14.32 -0.84
CA GLY A 77 4.87 -14.07 -2.27
C GLY A 77 5.70 -15.12 -3.00
N PHE A 78 5.61 -15.12 -4.31
CA PHE A 78 6.30 -16.09 -5.16
C PHE A 78 7.81 -15.79 -5.24
N PRO A 79 8.68 -16.81 -5.38
CA PRO A 79 10.11 -16.60 -5.53
C PRO A 79 10.44 -15.83 -6.82
N VAL A 80 11.37 -14.88 -6.73
CA VAL A 80 11.78 -13.99 -7.84
C VAL A 80 13.29 -14.00 -7.99
N GLY A 81 13.78 -14.03 -9.24
CA GLY A 81 15.17 -13.80 -9.60
C GLY A 81 15.43 -12.31 -9.76
N LEU A 82 16.45 -11.77 -9.08
CA LEU A 82 16.78 -10.34 -9.12
C LEU A 82 18.07 -10.10 -9.90
N VAL A 83 18.02 -9.25 -10.93
CA VAL A 83 19.17 -8.81 -11.73
C VAL A 83 19.45 -7.33 -11.47
N LEU A 84 20.66 -7.05 -10.98
CA LEU A 84 21.17 -5.71 -10.71
C LEU A 84 22.23 -5.38 -11.77
N VAL A 85 22.01 -4.32 -12.56
CA VAL A 85 22.93 -3.89 -13.64
C VAL A 85 23.64 -2.60 -13.24
N GLY A 86 24.93 -2.69 -13.00
CA GLY A 86 25.78 -1.59 -12.54
C GLY A 86 26.39 -1.83 -11.16
N ASP A 87 27.14 -0.85 -10.67
CA ASP A 87 27.90 -0.94 -9.40
C ASP A 87 27.00 -0.63 -8.20
N TYR A 88 26.11 -1.57 -7.82
CA TYR A 88 25.17 -1.40 -6.72
C TYR A 88 25.87 -1.44 -5.36
N ILE A 89 25.56 -0.45 -4.53
CA ILE A 89 25.81 -0.52 -3.08
C ILE A 89 24.58 -1.17 -2.45
N ILE A 90 24.77 -2.37 -1.89
CA ILE A 90 23.69 -3.13 -1.24
C ILE A 90 23.75 -2.80 0.24
N PRO A 91 22.75 -2.09 0.81
CA PRO A 91 22.80 -1.58 2.18
C PRO A 91 22.51 -2.64 3.26
N GLY A 92 22.33 -3.89 2.89
CA GLY A 92 22.01 -4.99 3.80
C GLY A 92 21.63 -6.26 3.06
N ASP A 93 20.79 -7.10 3.69
CA ASP A 93 20.28 -8.31 3.05
C ASP A 93 19.34 -7.99 1.89
N LEU A 94 19.35 -8.82 0.86
CA LEU A 94 18.39 -8.77 -0.24
C LEU A 94 17.15 -9.62 0.07
N PRO A 95 15.99 -9.30 -0.50
CA PRO A 95 14.75 -10.04 -0.23
C PRO A 95 14.72 -11.44 -0.86
N THR A 96 15.79 -11.85 -1.53
CA THR A 96 15.91 -13.16 -2.20
C THR A 96 17.35 -13.66 -2.18
N ASN A 97 17.49 -15.00 -2.18
CA ASN A 97 18.78 -15.66 -2.41
C ASN A 97 19.08 -15.88 -3.90
N TYR A 98 18.12 -15.60 -4.78
CA TYR A 98 18.25 -15.73 -6.24
C TYR A 98 18.54 -14.36 -6.87
N TRP A 99 19.79 -13.93 -6.83
CA TRP A 99 20.18 -12.65 -7.40
C TRP A 99 21.56 -12.67 -8.06
N ILE A 100 21.80 -11.72 -8.95
CA ILE A 100 23.09 -11.45 -9.56
C ILE A 100 23.29 -9.95 -9.76
N ALA A 101 24.52 -9.47 -9.59
CA ALA A 101 24.95 -8.15 -10.04
C ALA A 101 25.91 -8.33 -11.22
N VAL A 102 25.68 -7.54 -12.27
CA VAL A 102 26.47 -7.61 -13.54
C VAL A 102 26.96 -6.24 -13.96
N ALA A 103 28.01 -6.18 -14.76
CA ALA A 103 28.48 -4.96 -15.38
C ALA A 103 27.43 -4.36 -16.29
N GLY A 104 27.43 -3.02 -16.44
CA GLY A 104 26.48 -2.26 -17.23
C GLY A 104 26.10 -0.95 -16.56
N GLY A 105 24.97 -0.40 -16.98
CA GLY A 105 24.41 0.84 -16.45
C GLY A 105 24.75 2.07 -17.29
N HIS A 106 24.08 3.16 -16.99
CA HIS A 106 24.21 4.45 -17.67
C HIS A 106 24.61 5.53 -16.67
N ASP A 107 25.04 6.68 -17.17
CA ASP A 107 25.30 7.87 -16.37
C ASP A 107 24.05 8.76 -16.21
N SER A 108 24.22 9.91 -15.58
CA SER A 108 23.14 10.86 -15.34
C SER A 108 22.61 11.53 -16.63
N ASP A 109 23.32 11.42 -17.74
CA ASP A 109 22.95 11.94 -19.07
C ASP A 109 22.35 10.83 -19.96
N GLY A 110 22.30 9.58 -19.44
CA GLY A 110 21.80 8.41 -20.14
C GLY A 110 22.80 7.84 -21.16
N GLU A 111 24.09 8.20 -21.06
CA GLU A 111 25.15 7.58 -21.84
C GLU A 111 25.61 6.29 -21.17
N GLU A 112 25.98 5.27 -21.98
CA GLU A 112 26.41 3.96 -21.46
C GLU A 112 27.74 4.09 -20.70
N LEU A 113 27.78 3.69 -19.43
CA LEU A 113 29.00 3.71 -18.61
C LEU A 113 29.87 2.48 -18.84
N LYS A 114 29.23 1.32 -18.93
CA LYS A 114 29.87 0.01 -19.15
C LYS A 114 28.97 -0.82 -20.03
N LEU A 115 29.57 -1.64 -20.88
CA LEU A 115 28.84 -2.64 -21.66
C LEU A 115 28.09 -3.60 -20.76
N LEU A 116 26.89 -3.96 -21.15
CA LEU A 116 26.06 -4.92 -20.42
C LEU A 116 26.63 -6.33 -20.51
N ASP A 117 26.94 -6.95 -19.37
CA ASP A 117 27.29 -8.39 -19.31
C ASP A 117 26.02 -9.26 -19.41
N LEU A 118 25.50 -9.35 -20.62
CA LEU A 118 24.28 -10.11 -20.91
C LEU A 118 24.48 -11.62 -20.80
N ASP A 119 25.69 -12.14 -20.98
CA ASP A 119 25.96 -13.58 -20.93
C ASP A 119 25.90 -14.11 -19.51
N SER A 120 26.43 -13.38 -18.53
CA SER A 120 26.23 -13.68 -17.11
C SER A 120 24.74 -13.64 -16.70
N VAL A 121 23.95 -12.69 -17.22
CA VAL A 121 22.50 -12.66 -16.99
C VAL A 121 21.82 -13.90 -17.54
N LYS A 122 22.12 -14.32 -18.78
CA LYS A 122 21.55 -15.53 -19.39
C LYS A 122 21.90 -16.78 -18.60
N ALA A 123 23.16 -16.93 -18.19
CA ALA A 123 23.62 -18.07 -17.38
C ALA A 123 22.89 -18.13 -16.04
N PHE A 124 22.75 -16.99 -15.36
CA PHE A 124 21.98 -16.90 -14.12
C PHE A 124 20.51 -17.28 -14.33
N ALA A 125 19.85 -16.70 -15.34
CA ALA A 125 18.44 -16.97 -15.62
C ALA A 125 18.18 -18.48 -15.85
N LEU A 126 19.01 -19.14 -16.64
CA LEU A 126 18.91 -20.59 -16.86
C LEU A 126 19.14 -21.41 -15.57
N LYS A 127 20.06 -20.97 -14.71
CA LYS A 127 20.36 -21.65 -13.44
C LYS A 127 19.19 -21.63 -12.45
N VAL A 128 18.38 -20.54 -12.47
CA VAL A 128 17.32 -20.33 -11.47
C VAL A 128 15.89 -20.48 -12.01
N LYS A 129 15.69 -20.63 -13.32
CA LYS A 129 14.36 -20.62 -13.97
C LYS A 129 13.34 -21.57 -13.32
N ASP A 130 13.78 -22.75 -12.86
CA ASP A 130 12.88 -23.74 -12.24
C ASP A 130 12.66 -23.49 -10.74
N LYS A 131 13.29 -22.45 -10.18
CA LYS A 131 13.22 -22.08 -8.75
C LYS A 131 12.48 -20.77 -8.52
N VAL A 132 12.18 -20.02 -9.58
CA VAL A 132 11.54 -18.70 -9.52
C VAL A 132 10.34 -18.65 -10.45
N SER A 133 9.38 -17.78 -10.13
CA SER A 133 8.16 -17.61 -10.93
C SER A 133 8.19 -16.36 -11.80
N ALA A 134 9.14 -15.45 -11.54
CA ALA A 134 9.31 -14.20 -12.26
C ALA A 134 10.74 -13.68 -12.08
N PHE A 135 11.10 -12.67 -12.85
CA PHE A 135 12.35 -11.92 -12.69
C PHE A 135 12.08 -10.44 -12.49
N ALA A 136 12.98 -9.78 -11.77
CA ALA A 136 13.05 -8.34 -11.64
C ALA A 136 14.42 -7.85 -12.11
N VAL A 137 14.47 -6.73 -12.82
CA VAL A 137 15.72 -6.11 -13.25
C VAL A 137 15.71 -4.62 -12.91
N SER A 138 16.83 -4.13 -12.41
CA SER A 138 17.06 -2.70 -12.22
C SER A 138 18.47 -2.32 -12.64
N SER A 139 18.58 -1.23 -13.39
CA SER A 139 19.85 -0.71 -13.88
C SER A 139 20.12 0.70 -13.35
N TYR A 140 21.41 1.03 -13.19
CA TYR A 140 21.83 2.38 -12.86
C TYR A 140 21.34 3.34 -13.95
N PHE A 141 20.73 4.44 -13.52
CA PHE A 141 20.13 5.46 -14.39
C PHE A 141 19.19 4.93 -15.50
N SER A 142 18.53 3.77 -15.28
CA SER A 142 17.48 3.29 -16.20
C SER A 142 16.32 4.30 -16.38
N THR A 143 16.18 5.23 -15.44
CA THR A 143 15.24 6.36 -15.56
C THR A 143 15.65 7.38 -16.61
N ARG A 144 16.92 7.37 -17.04
CA ARG A 144 17.50 8.21 -18.11
C ARG A 144 17.61 7.45 -19.44
N ASN A 145 18.08 6.19 -19.35
CA ASN A 145 18.13 5.28 -20.49
C ASN A 145 17.79 3.85 -20.03
N PRO A 146 16.62 3.29 -20.40
CA PRO A 146 16.18 1.98 -19.98
C PRO A 146 16.75 0.81 -20.81
N GLU A 147 17.62 1.05 -21.77
CA GLU A 147 18.07 0.08 -22.78
C GLU A 147 18.59 -1.22 -22.17
N HIS A 148 19.41 -1.17 -21.11
CA HIS A 148 19.93 -2.36 -20.45
C HIS A 148 18.81 -3.18 -19.75
N GLU A 149 17.85 -2.53 -19.08
CA GLU A 149 16.71 -3.24 -18.51
C GLU A 149 15.86 -3.91 -19.57
N LEU A 150 15.60 -3.23 -20.70
CA LEU A 150 14.83 -3.77 -21.81
C LEU A 150 15.55 -4.95 -22.50
N THR A 151 16.87 -4.84 -22.69
CA THR A 151 17.71 -5.92 -23.24
C THR A 151 17.69 -7.14 -22.36
N VAL A 152 17.86 -6.97 -21.04
CA VAL A 152 17.74 -8.06 -20.05
C VAL A 152 16.33 -8.66 -20.08
N LYS A 153 15.28 -7.84 -20.08
CA LYS A 153 13.88 -8.29 -20.13
C LYS A 153 13.62 -9.20 -21.33
N GLN A 154 14.02 -8.76 -22.53
CA GLN A 154 13.82 -9.53 -23.75
C GLN A 154 14.60 -10.87 -23.71
N ALA A 155 15.86 -10.84 -23.28
CA ALA A 155 16.70 -12.04 -23.21
C ALA A 155 16.17 -13.06 -22.22
N VAL A 156 15.81 -12.62 -20.99
CA VAL A 156 15.31 -13.50 -19.93
C VAL A 156 13.94 -14.07 -20.29
N LEU A 157 13.02 -13.23 -20.79
CA LEU A 157 11.70 -13.68 -21.24
C LEU A 157 11.81 -14.75 -22.34
N LYS A 158 12.68 -14.53 -23.34
CA LYS A 158 12.91 -15.49 -24.44
C LYS A 158 13.49 -16.83 -23.93
N LEU A 159 14.37 -16.80 -22.93
CA LEU A 159 15.06 -17.99 -22.42
C LEU A 159 14.21 -18.79 -21.43
N THR A 160 13.39 -18.14 -20.63
CA THR A 160 12.71 -18.77 -19.50
C THR A 160 11.19 -18.86 -19.64
N GLY A 161 10.60 -17.96 -20.45
CA GLY A 161 9.14 -17.80 -20.54
C GLY A 161 8.52 -17.09 -19.32
N HIS A 162 9.32 -16.74 -18.29
CA HIS A 162 8.83 -16.08 -17.09
C HIS A 162 8.66 -14.57 -17.31
N PRO A 163 7.68 -13.94 -16.62
CA PRO A 163 7.53 -12.50 -16.65
C PRO A 163 8.76 -11.80 -16.08
N VAL A 164 9.12 -10.64 -16.65
CA VAL A 164 10.26 -9.82 -16.21
C VAL A 164 9.77 -8.40 -15.97
N VAL A 165 10.00 -7.90 -14.77
CA VAL A 165 9.64 -6.54 -14.34
C VAL A 165 10.87 -5.65 -14.34
N CYS A 166 10.78 -4.51 -15.04
CA CYS A 166 11.83 -3.50 -15.09
C CYS A 166 11.60 -2.38 -14.06
N GLY A 167 12.64 -1.94 -13.38
CA GLY A 167 12.57 -0.88 -12.38
C GLY A 167 12.06 0.45 -12.94
N HIS A 168 12.47 0.83 -14.17
CA HIS A 168 12.03 2.08 -14.82
C HIS A 168 10.54 2.09 -15.20
N GLU A 169 9.89 0.92 -15.34
CA GLU A 169 8.46 0.81 -15.65
C GLU A 169 7.57 1.18 -14.45
N LEU A 170 8.12 1.05 -13.22
CA LEU A 170 7.40 1.30 -11.96
C LEU A 170 7.70 2.69 -11.38
N SER A 171 8.91 3.20 -11.56
CA SER A 171 9.27 4.52 -11.04
C SER A 171 10.33 5.22 -11.86
N ARG A 172 10.16 6.54 -12.02
CA ARG A 172 11.12 7.46 -12.64
C ARG A 172 11.99 8.19 -11.63
N ASP A 173 11.76 7.98 -10.34
CA ASP A 173 12.56 8.59 -9.29
C ASP A 173 13.95 7.94 -9.21
N LEU A 174 14.95 8.74 -8.83
CA LEU A 174 16.30 8.25 -8.56
C LEU A 174 16.28 7.29 -7.35
N GLY A 175 17.31 6.46 -7.22
CA GLY A 175 17.40 5.41 -6.21
C GLY A 175 17.31 4.03 -6.86
N ALA A 176 18.44 3.57 -7.43
CA ALA A 176 18.51 2.33 -8.18
C ALA A 176 18.16 1.11 -7.32
N PHE A 177 18.58 1.12 -6.04
CA PHE A 177 18.31 0.03 -5.11
C PHE A 177 16.81 -0.05 -4.76
N GLU A 178 16.19 1.07 -4.41
CA GLU A 178 14.75 1.10 -4.09
C GLU A 178 13.88 0.77 -5.31
N ARG A 179 14.32 1.11 -6.54
CA ARG A 179 13.64 0.64 -7.76
C ARG A 179 13.80 -0.87 -7.95
N ALA A 180 14.99 -1.43 -7.64
CA ALA A 180 15.20 -2.87 -7.67
C ALA A 180 14.27 -3.62 -6.70
N ILE A 181 14.16 -3.12 -5.46
CA ILE A 181 13.21 -3.65 -4.47
C ILE A 181 11.76 -3.51 -4.96
N THR A 182 11.41 -2.37 -5.54
CA THR A 182 10.05 -2.15 -6.08
C THR A 182 9.74 -3.15 -7.19
N ALA A 183 10.67 -3.37 -8.12
CA ALA A 183 10.51 -4.33 -9.21
C ALA A 183 10.42 -5.77 -8.68
N PHE A 184 11.23 -6.12 -7.68
CA PHE A 184 11.20 -7.41 -7.00
C PHE A 184 9.84 -7.68 -6.36
N LEU A 185 9.34 -6.75 -5.54
CA LEU A 185 8.05 -6.88 -4.86
C LEU A 185 6.90 -6.94 -5.87
N ASN A 186 6.96 -6.15 -6.95
CA ASN A 186 5.98 -6.24 -8.03
C ASN A 186 5.95 -7.64 -8.66
N ALA A 187 7.11 -8.16 -9.04
CA ALA A 187 7.23 -9.48 -9.64
C ALA A 187 6.71 -10.61 -8.72
N GLN A 188 6.94 -10.47 -7.41
CA GLN A 188 6.48 -11.40 -6.38
C GLN A 188 4.95 -11.46 -6.27
N LEU A 189 4.25 -10.37 -6.59
CA LEU A 189 2.80 -10.23 -6.49
C LEU A 189 2.04 -10.67 -7.74
N ILE A 190 2.66 -10.72 -8.92
CA ILE A 190 1.99 -10.99 -10.20
C ILE A 190 1.13 -12.26 -10.15
N PRO A 191 1.62 -13.45 -9.73
CA PRO A 191 0.82 -14.67 -9.79
C PRO A 191 -0.41 -14.63 -8.87
N ILE A 192 -0.28 -14.07 -7.66
CA ILE A 192 -1.39 -14.01 -6.70
C ILE A 192 -2.47 -13.02 -7.14
N THR A 193 -2.06 -11.90 -7.74
CA THR A 193 -3.00 -10.89 -8.24
C THR A 193 -3.77 -11.41 -9.44
N HIS A 194 -3.12 -12.13 -10.35
CA HIS A 194 -3.79 -12.81 -11.47
C HIS A 194 -4.83 -13.84 -10.99
N LYS A 195 -4.47 -14.65 -9.99
CA LYS A 195 -5.42 -15.62 -9.40
C LYS A 195 -6.62 -14.91 -8.79
N PHE A 196 -6.40 -13.85 -8.03
CA PHE A 196 -7.46 -13.06 -7.40
C PHE A 196 -8.38 -12.42 -8.44
N ALA A 197 -7.83 -11.73 -9.44
CA ALA A 197 -8.61 -11.10 -10.51
C ALA A 197 -9.43 -12.12 -11.32
N GLY A 198 -8.84 -13.27 -11.62
CA GLY A 198 -9.54 -14.39 -12.29
C GLY A 198 -10.75 -14.85 -11.48
N SER A 199 -10.57 -15.05 -10.18
CA SER A 199 -11.66 -15.47 -9.28
C SER A 199 -12.79 -14.44 -9.19
N ILE A 200 -12.46 -13.14 -9.13
CA ILE A 200 -13.47 -12.06 -9.13
C ILE A 200 -14.23 -12.03 -10.47
N THR A 201 -13.50 -12.17 -11.56
CA THR A 201 -14.12 -12.19 -12.91
C THR A 201 -15.12 -13.34 -13.04
N GLU A 202 -14.77 -14.53 -12.58
CA GLU A 202 -15.66 -15.69 -12.56
C GLU A 202 -16.87 -15.47 -11.66
N GLU A 203 -16.67 -14.88 -10.49
CA GLU A 203 -17.72 -14.58 -9.54
C GLU A 203 -18.72 -13.56 -10.10
N CYS A 204 -18.26 -12.50 -10.75
CA CYS A 204 -19.13 -11.54 -11.45
C CYS A 204 -19.92 -12.22 -12.58
N LYS A 205 -19.26 -13.06 -13.39
CA LYS A 205 -19.93 -13.81 -14.48
C LYS A 205 -21.01 -14.75 -13.96
N SER A 206 -20.74 -15.50 -12.87
CA SER A 206 -21.68 -16.45 -12.27
C SER A 206 -22.96 -15.79 -11.78
N ARG A 207 -22.89 -14.52 -11.36
CA ARG A 207 -24.03 -13.70 -10.94
C ARG A 207 -24.70 -12.92 -12.08
N GLY A 208 -24.19 -13.03 -13.29
CA GLY A 208 -24.69 -12.29 -14.45
C GLY A 208 -24.34 -10.80 -14.42
N ILE A 209 -23.33 -10.40 -13.63
CA ILE A 209 -22.80 -9.03 -13.59
C ILE A 209 -21.90 -8.85 -14.83
N LYS A 210 -22.32 -7.97 -15.74
CA LYS A 210 -21.58 -7.58 -16.95
C LYS A 210 -21.03 -6.19 -16.76
N ALA A 211 -19.89 -6.10 -16.09
CA ALA A 211 -19.30 -4.82 -15.68
C ALA A 211 -17.80 -4.76 -16.02
N ASN A 212 -17.30 -3.56 -16.21
CA ASN A 212 -15.85 -3.30 -16.24
C ASN A 212 -15.29 -3.47 -14.84
N LEU A 213 -14.12 -4.12 -14.74
CA LEU A 213 -13.43 -4.30 -13.47
C LEU A 213 -12.32 -3.26 -13.33
N LEU A 214 -12.34 -2.53 -12.23
CA LEU A 214 -11.31 -1.58 -11.83
C LEU A 214 -10.66 -2.03 -10.53
N MET A 215 -9.43 -1.56 -10.29
CA MET A 215 -8.76 -1.67 -9.00
C MET A 215 -8.30 -0.31 -8.52
N LEU A 216 -8.47 -0.07 -7.22
CA LEU A 216 -7.96 1.11 -6.55
C LEU A 216 -6.47 0.94 -6.26
N LYS A 217 -5.70 2.00 -6.50
CA LYS A 217 -4.27 2.07 -6.21
C LYS A 217 -4.00 2.74 -4.87
N CYS A 218 -2.77 2.59 -4.41
CA CYS A 218 -2.29 3.19 -3.17
C CYS A 218 -2.20 4.73 -3.17
N ASP A 219 -2.36 5.37 -4.33
CA ASP A 219 -2.43 6.83 -4.47
C ASP A 219 -3.88 7.36 -4.51
N GLY A 220 -4.88 6.48 -4.32
CA GLY A 220 -6.29 6.81 -4.38
C GLY A 220 -6.88 6.88 -5.79
N SER A 221 -6.09 6.59 -6.82
CA SER A 221 -6.59 6.50 -8.20
C SER A 221 -7.07 5.09 -8.53
N VAL A 222 -7.92 4.99 -9.55
CA VAL A 222 -8.41 3.71 -10.08
C VAL A 222 -7.84 3.45 -11.46
N VAL A 223 -7.60 2.16 -11.76
CA VAL A 223 -7.12 1.66 -13.05
C VAL A 223 -7.90 0.44 -13.48
N GLY A 224 -7.88 0.11 -14.78
CA GLY A 224 -8.41 -1.14 -15.28
C GLY A 224 -7.68 -2.34 -14.69
N ILE A 225 -8.40 -3.47 -14.61
CA ILE A 225 -7.86 -4.69 -13.99
C ILE A 225 -6.58 -5.15 -14.69
N GLU A 226 -6.47 -4.99 -16.01
CA GLU A 226 -5.32 -5.40 -16.80
C GLU A 226 -4.05 -4.64 -16.37
N GLU A 227 -4.14 -3.32 -16.18
CA GLU A 227 -3.00 -2.52 -15.69
C GLU A 227 -2.62 -2.88 -14.25
N ALA A 228 -3.62 -3.14 -13.40
CA ALA A 228 -3.37 -3.57 -12.03
C ALA A 228 -2.64 -4.93 -11.97
N LEU A 229 -2.88 -5.82 -12.95
CA LEU A 229 -2.19 -7.10 -13.07
C LEU A 229 -0.71 -6.97 -13.49
N GLU A 230 -0.38 -5.93 -14.26
CA GLU A 230 1.02 -5.64 -14.64
C GLU A 230 1.79 -4.98 -13.49
N LYS A 231 1.10 -4.14 -12.69
CA LYS A 231 1.70 -3.35 -11.61
C LYS A 231 1.03 -3.58 -10.25
N PRO A 232 0.94 -4.84 -9.79
CA PRO A 232 0.25 -5.14 -8.53
C PRO A 232 0.86 -4.45 -7.31
N ILE A 233 2.11 -4.03 -7.34
CA ILE A 233 2.72 -3.25 -6.26
C ILE A 233 2.01 -1.89 -6.04
N GLU A 234 1.35 -1.33 -7.04
CA GLU A 234 0.57 -0.11 -6.90
C GLU A 234 -0.74 -0.30 -6.14
N THR A 235 -1.15 -1.56 -5.86
CA THR A 235 -2.35 -1.88 -5.07
C THR A 235 -2.08 -2.09 -3.57
N ILE A 236 -0.81 -1.99 -3.12
CA ILE A 236 -0.53 -1.98 -1.68
C ILE A 236 -1.22 -0.79 -1.02
N PHE A 237 -1.65 -0.93 0.25
CA PHE A 237 -2.33 0.14 0.97
C PHE A 237 -3.56 0.74 0.24
N SER A 238 -4.19 -0.02 -0.67
CA SER A 238 -5.42 0.45 -1.34
C SER A 238 -6.59 0.61 -0.35
N GLY A 239 -6.64 -0.15 0.74
CA GLY A 239 -7.64 0.01 1.80
C GLY A 239 -7.63 1.41 2.43
N PRO A 240 -6.50 1.88 3.02
CA PRO A 240 -6.39 3.25 3.51
C PRO A 240 -6.66 4.33 2.45
N ALA A 241 -6.24 4.10 1.20
CA ALA A 241 -6.57 5.02 0.11
C ALA A 241 -8.07 5.05 -0.18
N ALA A 242 -8.74 3.90 -0.13
CA ALA A 242 -10.20 3.81 -0.24
C ALA A 242 -10.90 4.54 0.90
N SER A 243 -10.45 4.36 2.14
CA SER A 243 -10.99 5.10 3.29
C SER A 243 -10.93 6.61 3.07
N LEU A 244 -9.78 7.12 2.64
CA LEU A 244 -9.58 8.54 2.40
C LEU A 244 -10.52 9.10 1.31
N VAL A 245 -10.62 8.42 0.18
CA VAL A 245 -11.48 8.80 -0.94
C VAL A 245 -12.96 8.69 -0.56
N GLY A 246 -13.34 7.61 0.15
CA GLY A 246 -14.71 7.39 0.64
C GLY A 246 -15.13 8.43 1.68
N ALA A 247 -14.24 8.79 2.60
CA ALA A 247 -14.49 9.85 3.58
C ALA A 247 -14.79 11.20 2.94
N SER A 248 -13.96 11.60 1.95
CA SER A 248 -14.15 12.83 1.20
C SER A 248 -15.50 12.86 0.46
N HIS A 249 -15.86 11.76 -0.19
CA HIS A 249 -17.13 11.63 -0.91
C HIS A 249 -18.35 11.69 0.04
N LEU A 250 -18.36 10.86 1.08
CA LEU A 250 -19.46 10.76 2.04
C LEU A 250 -19.68 12.06 2.83
N SER A 251 -18.60 12.74 3.21
CA SER A 251 -18.68 14.01 3.95
C SER A 251 -18.90 15.22 3.04
N ARG A 252 -18.75 15.05 1.70
CA ARG A 252 -18.76 16.14 0.71
C ARG A 252 -17.69 17.20 1.01
N ARG A 253 -16.53 16.78 1.54
CA ARG A 253 -15.39 17.65 1.87
C ARG A 253 -14.21 17.32 0.96
N GLU A 254 -13.85 18.23 0.07
CA GLU A 254 -12.68 18.09 -0.80
C GLU A 254 -11.35 18.28 -0.04
N THR A 255 -11.39 18.96 1.10
CA THR A 255 -10.22 19.12 2.01
C THR A 255 -10.66 18.69 3.40
N CYS A 256 -10.04 17.61 3.92
CA CYS A 256 -10.33 17.06 5.24
C CYS A 256 -9.18 16.14 5.70
N ALA A 257 -9.01 16.02 7.01
CA ALA A 257 -8.28 14.90 7.59
C ALA A 257 -9.24 13.73 7.80
N VAL A 258 -8.72 12.52 7.74
CA VAL A 258 -9.51 11.29 7.93
C VAL A 258 -8.85 10.44 9.01
N ILE A 259 -9.65 9.93 9.94
CA ILE A 259 -9.26 8.89 10.90
C ILE A 259 -10.09 7.65 10.56
N ASP A 260 -9.44 6.62 10.03
CA ASP A 260 -10.06 5.32 9.77
C ASP A 260 -9.80 4.38 10.95
N ILE A 261 -10.87 4.01 11.64
CA ILE A 261 -10.82 3.20 12.87
C ILE A 261 -11.12 1.75 12.50
N GLY A 262 -10.07 1.03 12.12
CA GLY A 262 -10.15 -0.38 11.79
C GLY A 262 -10.13 -1.30 13.03
N GLY A 263 -10.30 -2.60 12.78
CA GLY A 263 -10.15 -3.60 13.85
C GLY A 263 -8.69 -3.77 14.27
N THR A 264 -7.74 -3.63 13.33
CA THR A 264 -6.31 -3.89 13.56
C THR A 264 -5.51 -2.63 13.86
N SER A 265 -5.76 -1.56 13.12
CA SER A 265 -5.04 -0.29 13.16
C SER A 265 -6.00 0.87 13.09
N THR A 266 -5.49 2.04 13.42
CA THR A 266 -6.10 3.33 13.10
C THR A 266 -5.18 4.05 12.16
N ASP A 267 -5.71 4.52 11.04
CA ASP A 267 -4.97 5.19 9.99
C ASP A 267 -5.42 6.66 9.89
N VAL A 268 -4.45 7.59 9.88
CA VAL A 268 -4.68 9.02 9.67
C VAL A 268 -4.11 9.43 8.33
N SER A 269 -4.90 10.12 7.54
CA SER A 269 -4.54 10.61 6.21
C SER A 269 -5.25 11.93 5.90
N MET A 270 -4.90 12.59 4.78
CA MET A 270 -5.48 13.88 4.41
C MET A 270 -5.83 13.95 2.91
N MET A 271 -6.99 14.52 2.63
CA MET A 271 -7.42 14.95 1.31
C MET A 271 -7.22 16.46 1.18
N GLN A 272 -6.65 16.91 0.09
CA GLN A 272 -6.48 18.33 -0.21
C GLN A 272 -7.01 18.65 -1.60
N ALA A 273 -8.02 19.52 -1.69
CA ALA A 273 -8.68 19.89 -2.94
C ALA A 273 -9.11 18.67 -3.80
N GLY A 274 -9.62 17.63 -3.16
CA GLY A 274 -10.09 16.40 -3.83
C GLY A 274 -8.96 15.46 -4.31
N ILE A 275 -7.72 15.70 -3.90
CA ILE A 275 -6.55 14.86 -4.22
C ILE A 275 -5.93 14.35 -2.92
N PRO A 276 -5.64 13.03 -2.78
CA PRO A 276 -4.92 12.49 -1.65
C PRO A 276 -3.52 13.09 -1.49
N GLU A 277 -3.14 13.42 -0.26
CA GLU A 277 -1.76 13.79 0.02
C GLU A 277 -0.86 12.56 -0.13
N LEU A 278 0.22 12.69 -0.91
CA LEU A 278 1.14 11.59 -1.21
C LEU A 278 2.44 11.68 -0.42
N SER A 279 2.98 10.51 -0.07
CA SER A 279 4.31 10.40 0.53
C SER A 279 5.40 10.80 -0.46
N ASN A 280 6.28 11.69 -0.05
CA ASN A 280 7.43 12.15 -0.86
C ASN A 280 8.55 11.11 -0.96
N ARG A 281 8.55 10.09 -0.08
CA ARG A 281 9.62 9.07 0.01
C ARG A 281 9.24 7.74 -0.62
N GLY A 282 8.00 7.61 -1.10
CA GLY A 282 7.41 6.33 -1.51
C GLY A 282 6.90 5.52 -0.31
N ALA A 283 6.33 4.36 -0.60
CA ALA A 283 5.77 3.46 0.40
C ALA A 283 6.84 2.60 1.07
N VAL A 284 6.70 2.38 2.37
CA VAL A 284 7.47 1.37 3.12
C VAL A 284 6.55 0.20 3.42
N VAL A 285 6.91 -1.00 2.97
CA VAL A 285 6.12 -2.22 3.19
C VAL A 285 7.04 -3.39 3.53
N GLY A 286 6.70 -4.14 4.57
CA GLY A 286 7.53 -5.26 5.03
C GLY A 286 8.97 -4.88 5.42
N GLY A 287 9.20 -3.63 5.84
CA GLY A 287 10.52 -3.09 6.12
C GLY A 287 11.30 -2.61 4.89
N TRP A 288 10.75 -2.76 3.69
CA TRP A 288 11.39 -2.36 2.43
C TRP A 288 10.92 -0.98 1.98
N GLN A 289 11.87 -0.08 1.74
CA GLN A 289 11.60 1.21 1.10
C GLN A 289 11.39 0.97 -0.41
N THR A 290 10.23 1.40 -0.92
CA THR A 290 9.88 1.33 -2.35
C THR A 290 9.89 2.71 -2.99
N ARG A 291 9.74 2.73 -4.32
CA ARG A 291 9.50 3.96 -5.10
C ARG A 291 8.06 4.06 -5.60
N VAL A 292 7.15 3.32 -4.95
CA VAL A 292 5.71 3.42 -5.23
C VAL A 292 5.15 4.65 -4.54
N ARG A 293 4.42 5.47 -5.28
CA ARG A 293 3.72 6.62 -4.73
C ARG A 293 2.44 6.15 -4.04
N ALA A 294 2.40 6.28 -2.74
CA ALA A 294 1.24 5.96 -1.92
C ALA A 294 0.77 7.20 -1.18
N ILE A 295 -0.47 7.17 -0.70
CA ILE A 295 -0.97 8.19 0.20
C ILE A 295 -0.01 8.35 1.39
N ARG A 296 0.15 9.60 1.86
CA ARG A 296 0.78 9.86 3.13
C ARG A 296 -0.17 9.44 4.23
N MET A 297 0.28 8.59 5.13
CA MET A 297 -0.53 8.15 6.27
C MET A 297 0.32 7.97 7.51
N GLU A 298 -0.30 8.15 8.65
CA GLU A 298 0.22 7.77 9.96
C GLU A 298 -0.63 6.60 10.46
N THR A 299 0.04 5.48 10.75
CA THR A 299 -0.64 4.25 11.18
C THR A 299 -0.24 3.91 12.60
N SER A 300 -1.22 3.76 13.49
CA SER A 300 -0.98 3.19 14.82
C SER A 300 -1.51 1.76 14.91
N ALA A 301 -0.81 0.92 15.67
CA ALA A 301 -1.23 -0.46 15.95
C ALA A 301 -2.33 -0.51 17.04
N THR A 302 -3.21 0.50 17.07
CA THR A 302 -4.35 0.59 17.97
C THR A 302 -5.62 0.56 17.14
N GLY A 303 -6.44 -0.48 17.33
CA GLY A 303 -7.73 -0.64 16.67
C GLY A 303 -8.73 -1.35 17.57
N GLY A 304 -9.93 -1.61 17.07
CA GLY A 304 -11.02 -2.24 17.82
C GLY A 304 -10.69 -3.61 18.39
N ASP A 305 -9.80 -4.37 17.74
CA ASP A 305 -9.36 -5.73 18.12
C ASP A 305 -8.04 -5.73 18.93
N SER A 306 -7.51 -4.56 19.31
CA SER A 306 -6.28 -4.46 20.11
C SER A 306 -6.46 -5.11 21.47
N HIS A 307 -5.52 -5.97 21.87
CA HIS A 307 -5.58 -6.67 23.15
C HIS A 307 -5.45 -5.70 24.33
N VAL A 308 -6.44 -5.69 25.20
CA VAL A 308 -6.40 -4.96 26.48
C VAL A 308 -6.00 -5.94 27.58
N TRP A 309 -4.94 -5.60 28.31
CA TRP A 309 -4.37 -6.46 29.33
C TRP A 309 -3.86 -5.67 30.54
N VAL A 310 -3.89 -6.30 31.72
CA VAL A 310 -3.55 -5.67 33.00
C VAL A 310 -2.24 -6.24 33.55
N LYS A 311 -1.38 -5.35 34.00
CA LYS A 311 -0.13 -5.68 34.73
C LYS A 311 0.23 -4.56 35.67
N LYS A 312 0.60 -4.88 36.92
CA LYS A 312 1.04 -3.90 37.92
C LYS A 312 0.08 -2.71 38.03
N ASP A 313 -1.13 -2.91 38.43
CA ASP A 313 -2.14 -1.88 38.72
C ASP A 313 -2.39 -0.86 37.56
N ARG A 314 -2.10 -1.24 36.33
CA ARG A 314 -2.44 -0.48 35.11
C ARG A 314 -2.85 -1.41 34.00
N PHE A 315 -3.72 -0.92 33.10
CA PHE A 315 -4.03 -1.58 31.85
C PHE A 315 -3.17 -1.03 30.69
N ASN A 316 -3.04 -1.84 29.67
CA ASN A 316 -2.35 -1.52 28.42
C ASN A 316 -3.27 -1.90 27.26
N VAL A 317 -3.14 -1.19 26.12
CA VAL A 317 -3.86 -1.46 24.88
C VAL A 317 -2.85 -1.78 23.77
N GLY A 318 -3.05 -2.90 23.10
CA GLY A 318 -2.15 -3.36 22.04
C GLY A 318 -0.75 -3.78 22.51
N PRO A 319 0.22 -3.90 21.56
CA PRO A 319 0.03 -3.83 20.10
C PRO A 319 -0.56 -5.11 19.49
N LYS A 320 -0.68 -6.22 20.24
CA LYS A 320 -1.18 -7.48 19.69
C LYS A 320 -2.70 -7.42 19.47
N ARG A 321 -3.12 -8.08 18.41
CA ARG A 321 -4.51 -8.25 18.03
C ARG A 321 -5.08 -9.56 18.61
N VAL A 322 -6.36 -9.54 19.01
CA VAL A 322 -7.10 -10.71 19.48
C VAL A 322 -8.54 -10.68 18.97
N ILE A 323 -9.23 -11.80 18.99
CA ILE A 323 -10.68 -11.84 18.76
C ILE A 323 -11.35 -11.23 20.00
N PRO A 324 -12.23 -10.22 19.84
CA PRO A 324 -13.01 -9.66 20.96
C PRO A 324 -13.81 -10.73 21.69
N LEU A 325 -13.98 -10.60 23.01
CA LEU A 325 -14.76 -11.55 23.83
C LEU A 325 -16.22 -11.62 23.38
N CYS A 326 -16.83 -10.46 23.11
CA CYS A 326 -18.21 -10.36 22.62
C CYS A 326 -18.40 -11.14 21.32
N ARG A 327 -17.44 -11.06 20.40
CA ARG A 327 -17.45 -11.82 19.14
C ARG A 327 -17.17 -13.30 19.34
N ALA A 328 -16.22 -13.64 20.22
CA ALA A 328 -15.88 -15.02 20.52
C ALA A 328 -17.07 -15.80 21.10
N SER A 329 -17.92 -15.14 21.90
CA SER A 329 -19.14 -15.76 22.47
C SER A 329 -20.16 -16.14 21.38
N VAL A 330 -20.23 -15.36 20.29
CA VAL A 330 -21.10 -15.68 19.13
C VAL A 330 -20.50 -16.80 18.28
N LEU A 331 -19.16 -16.79 18.09
CA LEU A 331 -18.47 -17.77 17.25
C LEU A 331 -18.35 -19.16 17.90
N TYR A 332 -18.23 -19.23 19.23
CA TYR A 332 -17.94 -20.46 19.96
C TYR A 332 -19.02 -20.71 21.04
N PRO A 333 -20.01 -21.55 20.75
CA PRO A 333 -21.06 -21.91 21.73
C PRO A 333 -20.45 -22.37 23.05
N GLY A 334 -20.97 -21.85 24.18
CA GLY A 334 -20.46 -22.15 25.53
C GLY A 334 -19.20 -21.41 25.96
N PHE A 335 -18.68 -20.49 25.12
CA PHE A 335 -17.49 -19.69 25.45
C PHE A 335 -17.69 -18.81 26.69
N LEU A 336 -18.88 -18.20 26.87
CA LEU A 336 -19.20 -17.36 28.02
C LEU A 336 -19.02 -18.11 29.34
N GLU A 337 -19.44 -19.36 29.40
CA GLU A 337 -19.26 -20.21 30.58
C GLU A 337 -17.79 -20.53 30.88
N LYS A 338 -16.99 -20.78 29.81
CA LYS A 338 -15.54 -20.96 29.92
C LYS A 338 -14.87 -19.67 30.42
N LEU A 339 -15.28 -18.50 29.91
CA LEU A 339 -14.78 -17.20 30.33
C LEU A 339 -15.03 -16.96 31.82
N ARG A 340 -16.26 -17.16 32.26
CA ARG A 340 -16.66 -16.99 33.70
C ARG A 340 -15.89 -17.88 34.67
N LYS A 341 -15.47 -19.06 34.22
CA LYS A 341 -14.68 -20.02 35.01
C LYS A 341 -13.18 -19.77 34.99
N SER A 342 -12.69 -18.97 34.00
CA SER A 342 -11.27 -18.74 33.84
C SER A 342 -10.66 -17.98 35.02
N ARG A 343 -9.52 -18.44 35.51
CA ARG A 343 -8.76 -17.81 36.59
C ARG A 343 -7.27 -17.84 36.31
N VAL A 344 -6.60 -16.78 36.66
CA VAL A 344 -5.15 -16.67 36.58
C VAL A 344 -4.62 -15.96 37.83
N PRO A 345 -3.58 -16.49 38.50
CA PRO A 345 -2.95 -15.82 39.65
C PRO A 345 -2.36 -14.45 39.23
N ARG A 346 -2.52 -13.45 40.11
CA ARG A 346 -2.00 -12.08 39.88
C ARG A 346 -0.50 -12.03 39.58
N SER A 347 0.29 -12.90 40.21
CA SER A 347 1.73 -13.01 40.02
C SER A 347 2.16 -13.45 38.62
N HIS A 348 1.24 -14.07 37.87
CA HIS A 348 1.52 -14.54 36.49
C HIS A 348 1.06 -13.58 35.40
N LEU A 349 0.39 -12.47 35.75
CA LEU A 349 -0.17 -11.54 34.77
C LEU A 349 0.89 -10.95 33.84
N SER A 350 0.64 -11.07 32.55
CA SER A 350 1.42 -10.52 31.45
C SER A 350 0.52 -10.37 30.23
N GLU A 351 0.99 -9.77 29.17
CA GLU A 351 0.22 -9.67 27.92
C GLU A 351 -0.29 -11.02 27.40
N SER A 352 0.52 -12.09 27.53
CA SER A 352 0.14 -13.43 27.08
C SER A 352 -0.66 -14.22 28.12
N VAL A 353 -0.77 -13.72 29.36
CA VAL A 353 -1.38 -14.42 30.49
C VAL A 353 -2.39 -13.52 31.17
N GLN A 354 -3.64 -13.62 30.78
CA GLN A 354 -4.79 -12.91 31.36
C GLN A 354 -5.93 -13.92 31.59
N ALA A 355 -6.79 -13.66 32.57
CA ALA A 355 -7.98 -14.49 32.76
C ALA A 355 -8.96 -14.42 31.58
N THR A 356 -8.91 -13.34 30.83
CA THR A 356 -9.69 -13.11 29.60
C THR A 356 -9.03 -13.68 28.35
N LYS A 357 -7.82 -14.29 28.42
CA LYS A 357 -7.07 -14.77 27.27
C LYS A 357 -7.28 -16.24 26.99
N PHE A 358 -7.71 -16.52 25.76
CA PHE A 358 -7.91 -17.88 25.23
C PHE A 358 -7.20 -18.02 23.89
N PHE A 359 -7.07 -19.28 23.45
CA PHE A 359 -6.45 -19.65 22.19
C PHE A 359 -7.32 -20.66 21.45
N VAL A 360 -7.38 -20.58 20.13
CA VAL A 360 -8.14 -21.47 19.27
C VAL A 360 -7.36 -21.75 17.99
N ARG A 361 -7.49 -22.94 17.40
CA ARG A 361 -6.89 -23.26 16.12
C ARG A 361 -7.56 -22.46 15.00
N THR A 362 -6.77 -22.18 13.99
CA THR A 362 -7.24 -21.72 12.68
C THR A 362 -7.36 -22.94 11.75
N GLY A 363 -7.86 -22.83 10.59
CA GLY A 363 -7.90 -23.92 9.60
C GLY A 363 -6.58 -24.17 8.86
N PHE A 364 -5.47 -23.53 9.26
CA PHE A 364 -4.19 -23.70 8.56
C PHE A 364 -3.44 -24.93 9.06
N GLU A 365 -2.91 -25.72 8.10
CA GLU A 365 -2.07 -26.88 8.40
C GLU A 365 -0.63 -26.44 8.72
N PRO A 366 0.00 -27.02 9.77
CA PRO A 366 1.36 -26.68 10.15
C PRO A 366 2.38 -27.32 9.17
N LEU A 367 3.20 -26.48 8.51
CA LEU A 367 4.30 -26.94 7.66
C LEU A 367 5.48 -27.43 8.50
N GLU A 368 5.92 -26.65 9.49
CA GLU A 368 7.01 -26.98 10.40
C GLU A 368 6.74 -26.45 11.81
N LEU A 369 6.87 -27.32 12.82
CA LEU A 369 6.76 -26.98 14.24
C LEU A 369 8.00 -27.44 15.00
N ASN A 370 8.57 -26.54 15.80
CA ASN A 370 9.58 -26.96 16.77
C ASN A 370 8.95 -27.77 17.92
N LYS A 371 9.79 -28.33 18.78
CA LYS A 371 9.35 -29.22 19.88
C LYS A 371 8.34 -28.54 20.84
N GLN A 372 8.55 -27.27 21.19
CA GLN A 372 7.68 -26.53 22.10
C GLN A 372 6.37 -26.10 21.41
N GLU A 373 6.44 -25.65 20.17
CA GLU A 373 5.26 -25.32 19.37
C GLU A 373 4.35 -26.54 19.19
N ARG A 374 4.93 -27.70 18.82
CA ARG A 374 4.19 -28.97 18.65
C ARG A 374 3.51 -29.41 19.92
N LEU A 375 4.18 -29.24 21.08
CA LEU A 375 3.62 -29.59 22.37
C LEU A 375 2.39 -28.73 22.69
N ILE A 376 2.47 -27.41 22.50
CA ILE A 376 1.37 -26.47 22.77
C ILE A 376 0.23 -26.68 21.78
N TYR A 377 0.55 -26.74 20.47
CA TYR A 377 -0.43 -26.89 19.39
C TYR A 377 -1.31 -28.13 19.55
N ARG A 378 -0.75 -29.22 20.09
CA ARG A 378 -1.51 -30.45 20.39
C ARG A 378 -2.70 -30.24 21.32
N TYR A 379 -2.59 -29.29 22.26
CA TYR A 379 -3.62 -29.04 23.29
C TYR A 379 -4.57 -27.89 22.95
N ILE A 380 -4.31 -27.16 21.87
CA ILE A 380 -5.22 -26.14 21.34
C ILE A 380 -6.02 -26.78 20.21
N GLY A 381 -7.35 -26.80 20.35
CA GLY A 381 -8.30 -27.34 19.36
C GLY A 381 -9.08 -26.24 18.66
N GLU A 382 -10.17 -26.64 18.01
CA GLU A 382 -11.17 -25.73 17.41
C GLU A 382 -12.02 -25.00 18.45
N GLU A 383 -12.03 -25.50 19.68
CA GLU A 383 -12.68 -24.89 20.82
C GLU A 383 -11.71 -23.99 21.60
N PRO A 384 -12.15 -22.80 22.08
CA PRO A 384 -11.32 -21.92 22.90
C PRO A 384 -10.78 -22.59 24.15
N VAL A 385 -9.49 -22.50 24.39
CA VAL A 385 -8.77 -23.05 25.55
C VAL A 385 -8.10 -21.90 26.29
N SER A 386 -8.34 -21.80 27.60
CA SER A 386 -7.71 -20.77 28.42
C SER A 386 -6.23 -21.06 28.69
N PHE A 387 -5.48 -20.04 29.10
CA PHE A 387 -4.11 -20.24 29.57
C PHE A 387 -4.04 -21.17 30.78
N GLY A 388 -5.05 -21.10 31.70
CA GLY A 388 -5.16 -21.97 32.84
C GLY A 388 -5.33 -23.45 32.45
N ASP A 389 -6.16 -23.74 31.44
CA ASP A 389 -6.35 -25.10 30.93
C ASP A 389 -5.07 -25.64 30.29
N LEU A 390 -4.35 -24.79 29.53
CA LEU A 390 -3.05 -25.17 28.97
C LEU A 390 -2.04 -25.47 30.06
N LEU A 391 -1.99 -24.67 31.12
CA LEU A 391 -1.09 -24.89 32.25
C LEU A 391 -1.40 -26.25 32.95
N GLY A 392 -2.68 -26.56 33.15
CA GLY A 392 -3.12 -27.82 33.74
C GLY A 392 -2.76 -29.06 32.89
N LYS A 393 -2.97 -28.96 31.56
CA LYS A 393 -2.68 -30.02 30.59
C LYS A 393 -1.18 -30.26 30.39
N LEU A 394 -0.40 -29.18 30.32
CA LEU A 394 1.04 -29.25 30.11
C LEU A 394 1.84 -29.58 31.35
N LYS A 395 1.25 -29.42 32.55
CA LYS A 395 1.92 -29.51 33.87
C LYS A 395 3.18 -28.61 33.98
N GLN A 396 3.33 -27.65 33.06
CA GLN A 396 4.38 -26.65 33.02
C GLN A 396 3.86 -25.38 32.35
N ARG A 397 4.49 -24.24 32.64
CA ARG A 397 4.09 -22.97 32.05
C ARG A 397 4.25 -22.99 30.53
N PRO A 398 3.19 -22.73 29.74
CA PRO A 398 3.29 -22.60 28.30
C PRO A 398 4.29 -21.51 27.92
N SER A 399 5.17 -21.79 26.97
CA SER A 399 6.10 -20.79 26.44
C SER A 399 5.35 -19.68 25.70
N SER A 400 5.47 -18.44 26.17
CA SER A 400 4.91 -17.28 25.48
C SER A 400 5.52 -17.08 24.09
N ILE A 401 6.81 -17.38 23.94
CA ILE A 401 7.53 -17.32 22.66
C ILE A 401 6.92 -18.31 21.66
N ALA A 402 6.63 -19.54 22.11
CA ALA A 402 6.04 -20.55 21.24
C ALA A 402 4.58 -20.21 20.90
N LEU A 403 3.79 -19.66 21.84
CA LEU A 403 2.44 -19.15 21.56
C LEU A 403 2.48 -18.01 20.53
N ASP A 404 3.37 -17.04 20.71
CA ASP A 404 3.53 -15.93 19.77
C ASP A 404 4.01 -16.40 18.40
N SER A 405 4.85 -17.44 18.34
CA SER A 405 5.29 -18.05 17.09
C SER A 405 4.11 -18.75 16.39
N LEU A 406 3.30 -19.52 17.09
CA LEU A 406 2.10 -20.18 16.54
C LEU A 406 1.09 -19.15 16.01
N ILE A 407 0.93 -18.00 16.70
CA ILE A 407 0.07 -16.90 16.24
C ILE A 407 0.64 -16.28 14.95
N ARG A 408 1.96 -16.00 14.91
CA ARG A 408 2.61 -15.47 13.69
C ARG A 408 2.52 -16.43 12.50
N LYS A 409 2.62 -17.74 12.76
CA LYS A 409 2.42 -18.79 11.76
C LYS A 409 0.93 -18.98 11.39
N ARG A 410 0.02 -18.18 11.95
CA ARG A 410 -1.43 -18.27 11.76
C ARG A 410 -2.04 -19.64 12.10
N LEU A 411 -1.38 -20.45 12.88
CA LEU A 411 -1.87 -21.77 13.28
C LEU A 411 -2.87 -21.70 14.42
N ILE A 412 -2.78 -20.66 15.25
CA ILE A 412 -3.72 -20.34 16.30
C ILE A 412 -4.08 -18.85 16.30
N GLN A 413 -5.28 -18.53 16.79
CA GLN A 413 -5.70 -17.18 17.12
C GLN A 413 -5.87 -17.03 18.62
N ALA A 414 -5.60 -15.82 19.12
CA ALA A 414 -5.87 -15.46 20.50
C ALA A 414 -7.22 -14.74 20.60
N ILE A 415 -7.93 -14.99 21.70
CA ILE A 415 -9.15 -14.29 22.11
C ILE A 415 -8.80 -13.49 23.37
N GLY A 416 -9.36 -12.29 23.52
CA GLY A 416 -9.12 -11.46 24.69
C GLY A 416 -10.02 -10.24 24.76
N PHE A 417 -9.92 -9.47 25.84
CA PHE A 417 -10.66 -8.22 25.97
C PHE A 417 -10.05 -7.14 25.07
N THR A 418 -10.91 -6.33 24.46
CA THR A 418 -10.53 -5.35 23.42
C THR A 418 -11.24 -4.01 23.62
N PRO A 419 -10.85 -2.93 22.90
CA PRO A 419 -11.64 -1.70 22.83
C PRO A 419 -13.06 -1.93 22.33
N THR A 420 -13.28 -2.88 21.40
CA THR A 420 -14.62 -3.26 20.96
C THR A 420 -15.47 -3.79 22.12
N ASP A 421 -14.92 -4.64 22.98
CA ASP A 421 -15.63 -5.10 24.17
C ASP A 421 -15.94 -3.93 25.12
N ALA A 422 -15.01 -2.98 25.29
CA ALA A 422 -15.23 -1.80 26.12
C ALA A 422 -16.43 -0.98 25.62
N LEU A 423 -16.56 -0.79 24.30
CA LEU A 423 -17.69 -0.07 23.71
C LEU A 423 -19.02 -0.83 23.88
N HIS A 424 -19.01 -2.19 23.86
CA HIS A 424 -20.20 -3.00 24.17
C HIS A 424 -20.64 -2.81 25.60
N VAL A 425 -19.71 -2.77 26.58
CA VAL A 425 -20.00 -2.51 27.99
C VAL A 425 -20.63 -1.13 28.19
N LEU A 426 -20.17 -0.13 27.43
CA LEU A 426 -20.68 1.26 27.47
C LEU A 426 -22.00 1.43 26.69
N GLY A 427 -22.45 0.42 25.94
CA GLY A 427 -23.65 0.50 25.12
C GLY A 427 -23.51 1.37 23.86
N GLU A 428 -22.27 1.73 23.48
CA GLU A 428 -21.98 2.62 22.36
C GLU A 428 -21.73 1.87 21.03
N TYR A 429 -21.58 0.54 21.12
CA TYR A 429 -21.45 -0.37 19.99
C TYR A 429 -22.00 -1.75 20.38
N ASN A 430 -22.94 -2.32 19.64
CA ASN A 430 -23.73 -3.48 20.06
C ASN A 430 -23.92 -4.53 18.95
N GLU A 431 -22.84 -4.89 18.26
CA GLU A 431 -22.86 -5.87 17.16
C GLU A 431 -22.93 -7.33 17.65
N TRP A 432 -22.42 -7.61 18.89
CA TRP A 432 -22.23 -8.95 19.40
C TRP A 432 -22.69 -9.09 20.86
N ASP A 433 -22.22 -10.14 21.55
CA ASP A 433 -22.63 -10.49 22.90
C ASP A 433 -22.08 -9.53 23.98
N THR A 434 -22.90 -8.63 24.45
CA THR A 434 -22.56 -7.66 25.51
C THR A 434 -22.27 -8.36 26.86
N GLU A 435 -22.84 -9.53 27.13
CA GLU A 435 -22.64 -10.24 28.40
C GLU A 435 -21.20 -10.77 28.51
N ALA A 436 -20.62 -11.25 27.41
CA ALA A 436 -19.22 -11.67 27.35
C ALA A 436 -18.28 -10.49 27.58
N ALA A 437 -18.56 -9.35 26.94
CA ALA A 437 -17.82 -8.11 27.14
C ALA A 437 -17.85 -7.64 28.58
N PHE A 438 -19.04 -7.58 29.19
CA PHE A 438 -19.25 -7.19 30.58
C PHE A 438 -18.53 -8.14 31.58
N SER A 439 -18.57 -9.44 31.32
CA SER A 439 -17.82 -10.43 32.10
C SER A 439 -16.32 -10.17 32.05
N GLY A 440 -15.77 -9.89 30.86
CA GLY A 440 -14.37 -9.56 30.68
C GLY A 440 -13.96 -8.26 31.40
N ALA A 441 -14.75 -7.19 31.23
CA ALA A 441 -14.52 -5.91 31.90
C ALA A 441 -14.56 -6.08 33.44
N THR A 442 -15.49 -6.86 33.95
CA THR A 442 -15.58 -7.18 35.39
C THR A 442 -14.30 -7.88 35.87
N MET A 443 -13.78 -8.84 35.10
CA MET A 443 -12.57 -9.59 35.50
C MET A 443 -11.32 -8.69 35.50
N LEU A 444 -11.15 -7.83 34.51
CA LEU A 444 -10.00 -6.94 34.43
C LEU A 444 -10.13 -5.72 35.35
N GLY A 445 -11.32 -5.12 35.45
CA GLY A 445 -11.60 -4.00 36.34
C GLY A 445 -11.36 -4.33 37.81
N ARG A 446 -11.74 -5.53 38.27
CA ARG A 446 -11.43 -6.01 39.63
C ARG A 446 -9.94 -6.02 39.95
N LEU A 447 -9.07 -6.25 39.00
CA LEU A 447 -7.62 -6.19 39.19
C LEU A 447 -7.13 -4.76 39.50
N LEU A 448 -7.87 -3.76 39.03
CA LEU A 448 -7.57 -2.32 39.18
C LEU A 448 -8.49 -1.64 40.22
N LYS A 449 -9.37 -2.40 40.87
CA LYS A 449 -10.39 -1.90 41.80
C LYS A 449 -11.35 -0.89 41.13
N GLN A 450 -11.68 -1.12 39.87
CA GLN A 450 -12.64 -0.34 39.10
C GLN A 450 -13.87 -1.17 38.77
N ASP A 451 -15.02 -0.53 38.65
CA ASP A 451 -16.20 -1.18 38.09
C ASP A 451 -16.05 -1.38 36.55
N PRO A 452 -16.89 -2.21 35.91
CA PRO A 452 -16.78 -2.52 34.52
C PRO A 452 -16.94 -1.30 33.59
N ALA A 453 -17.78 -0.32 33.94
CA ALA A 453 -18.04 0.87 33.14
C ALA A 453 -16.86 1.84 33.24
N ASP A 454 -16.33 2.11 34.43
CA ASP A 454 -15.14 2.94 34.63
C ASP A 454 -13.90 2.37 33.91
N PHE A 455 -13.68 1.06 34.04
CA PHE A 455 -12.61 0.38 33.33
C PHE A 455 -12.74 0.54 31.81
N SER A 456 -13.94 0.32 31.27
CA SER A 456 -14.22 0.42 29.84
C SER A 456 -14.12 1.85 29.32
N SER A 457 -14.58 2.85 30.10
CA SER A 457 -14.40 4.27 29.82
C SER A 457 -12.91 4.65 29.74
N GLY A 458 -12.10 4.15 30.69
CA GLY A 458 -10.65 4.34 30.67
C GLY A 458 -9.99 3.74 29.41
N VAL A 459 -10.42 2.56 28.96
CA VAL A 459 -9.95 1.95 27.71
C VAL A 459 -10.34 2.81 26.49
N LYS A 460 -11.59 3.26 26.40
CA LYS A 460 -12.08 4.15 25.34
C LYS A 460 -11.26 5.43 25.28
N GLN A 461 -11.06 6.09 26.43
CA GLN A 461 -10.27 7.34 26.52
C GLN A 461 -8.81 7.14 26.08
N ARG A 462 -8.18 6.01 26.43
CA ARG A 462 -6.82 5.70 25.99
C ARG A 462 -6.75 5.56 24.48
N VAL A 463 -7.72 4.90 23.86
CA VAL A 463 -7.78 4.75 22.39
C VAL A 463 -8.01 6.10 21.71
N ALA A 464 -8.95 6.92 22.21
CA ALA A 464 -9.17 8.27 21.69
C ALA A 464 -7.93 9.15 21.84
N GLY A 465 -7.19 9.04 22.96
CA GLY A 465 -5.92 9.74 23.16
C GLY A 465 -4.85 9.35 22.14
N ASN A 466 -4.75 8.06 21.79
CA ASN A 466 -3.84 7.60 20.74
C ASN A 466 -4.25 8.16 19.36
N MET A 467 -5.54 8.17 19.02
CA MET A 467 -6.06 8.76 17.77
C MET A 467 -5.76 10.25 17.69
N ALA A 468 -5.97 10.98 18.79
CA ALA A 468 -5.65 12.41 18.88
C ALA A 468 -4.15 12.67 18.69
N LEU A 469 -3.30 11.84 19.31
CA LEU A 469 -1.83 11.90 19.16
C LEU A 469 -1.42 11.66 17.69
N ASP A 470 -2.00 10.65 17.04
CA ASP A 470 -1.71 10.31 15.65
C ASP A 470 -2.16 11.43 14.69
N LEU A 471 -3.36 12.02 14.92
CA LEU A 471 -3.85 13.14 14.12
C LEU A 471 -2.93 14.36 14.24
N VAL A 472 -2.55 14.75 15.44
CA VAL A 472 -1.68 15.91 15.66
C VAL A 472 -0.28 15.63 15.09
N ALA A 473 0.28 14.42 15.31
CA ALA A 473 1.58 14.04 14.77
C ALA A 473 1.60 14.05 13.24
N TYR A 474 0.49 13.68 12.60
CA TYR A 474 0.33 13.77 11.16
C TYR A 474 0.32 15.23 10.66
N LEU A 475 -0.43 16.12 11.34
CA LEU A 475 -0.61 17.52 10.92
C LEU A 475 0.58 18.42 11.25
N VAL A 476 1.31 18.15 12.33
CA VAL A 476 2.43 18.98 12.79
C VAL A 476 3.75 18.26 12.54
N GLU A 477 4.32 18.44 11.35
CA GLU A 477 5.62 17.88 11.01
C GLU A 477 6.73 18.42 11.92
N GLY A 478 7.58 17.52 12.42
CA GLY A 478 8.76 17.88 13.20
C GLY A 478 8.56 18.00 14.70
N MET A 479 7.34 17.95 15.22
CA MET A 479 7.09 17.88 16.66
C MET A 479 7.20 16.43 17.16
N ALA A 480 7.97 16.20 18.22
CA ALA A 480 8.15 14.87 18.78
C ALA A 480 6.86 14.38 19.50
N ARG A 481 6.49 13.10 19.30
CA ARG A 481 5.29 12.50 19.92
C ARG A 481 5.17 12.75 21.44
N PRO A 482 6.25 12.64 22.27
CA PRO A 482 6.16 12.95 23.70
C PRO A 482 5.77 14.40 24.01
N GLU A 483 6.10 15.36 23.15
CA GLU A 483 5.71 16.76 23.30
C GLU A 483 4.23 16.97 23.01
N ILE A 484 3.73 16.33 21.94
CA ILE A 484 2.30 16.30 21.62
C ILE A 484 1.50 15.67 22.77
N GLU A 485 1.98 14.54 23.30
CA GLU A 485 1.33 13.82 24.38
C GLU A 485 1.23 14.67 25.66
N LYS A 486 2.26 15.49 25.98
CA LYS A 486 2.22 16.43 27.10
C LYS A 486 1.11 17.47 26.93
N VAL A 487 0.93 18.02 25.73
CA VAL A 487 -0.14 19.00 25.47
C VAL A 487 -1.51 18.33 25.55
N LEU A 488 -1.70 17.16 24.95
CA LEU A 488 -2.96 16.41 24.99
C LEU A 488 -3.33 15.99 26.43
N SER A 489 -2.33 15.67 27.28
CA SER A 489 -2.54 15.27 28.68
C SER A 489 -2.54 16.43 29.66
N GLY A 490 -2.18 17.65 29.22
CA GLY A 490 -1.98 18.83 30.05
C GLY A 490 -3.24 19.47 30.66
N GLY A 491 -4.41 18.80 30.51
CA GLY A 491 -5.65 19.21 31.15
C GLY A 491 -6.35 20.40 30.46
N HIS A 492 -7.28 21.04 31.18
CA HIS A 492 -8.24 22.00 30.65
C HIS A 492 -7.66 23.33 30.11
N PHE A 493 -6.35 23.54 30.17
CA PHE A 493 -5.75 24.85 29.87
C PHE A 493 -5.24 24.98 28.43
N THR A 494 -5.01 23.88 27.71
CA THR A 494 -4.49 23.89 26.33
C THR A 494 -5.16 22.81 25.52
N LYS A 495 -5.56 23.14 24.29
CA LYS A 495 -6.02 22.20 23.27
C LYS A 495 -5.38 22.55 21.94
N PHE A 496 -5.08 21.51 21.12
CA PHE A 496 -4.79 21.74 19.72
C PHE A 496 -6.09 22.16 19.01
N ARG A 497 -5.99 23.20 18.18
CA ARG A 497 -7.06 23.60 17.28
C ARG A 497 -6.71 23.17 15.85
N VAL A 498 -7.62 22.44 15.21
CA VAL A 498 -7.51 21.98 13.84
C VAL A 498 -8.62 22.62 13.03
N GLU A 499 -8.27 23.49 12.08
CA GLU A 499 -9.24 24.27 11.33
C GLU A 499 -9.89 23.50 10.17
N LEU A 500 -9.30 22.36 9.76
CA LEU A 500 -9.91 21.51 8.73
C LEU A 500 -10.85 20.46 9.36
N PRO A 501 -11.93 20.08 8.66
CA PRO A 501 -12.81 19.02 9.12
C PRO A 501 -12.07 17.70 9.26
N VAL A 502 -12.38 16.92 10.31
CA VAL A 502 -11.86 15.59 10.57
C VAL A 502 -12.97 14.58 10.40
N VAL A 503 -12.87 13.73 9.39
CA VAL A 503 -13.86 12.70 9.08
C VAL A 503 -13.47 11.39 9.76
N LEU A 504 -14.38 10.79 10.51
CA LEU A 504 -14.20 9.51 11.18
C LEU A 504 -14.88 8.41 10.37
N LEU A 505 -14.12 7.36 10.02
CA LEU A 505 -14.62 6.15 9.39
C LEU A 505 -14.41 4.92 10.27
N GLY A 506 -15.07 3.83 9.90
CA GLY A 506 -15.05 2.54 10.59
C GLY A 506 -16.26 2.31 11.47
N GLY A 507 -16.53 1.04 11.81
CA GLY A 507 -17.71 0.63 12.59
C GLY A 507 -17.89 1.40 13.90
N PRO A 508 -16.83 1.55 14.74
CA PRO A 508 -16.94 2.23 16.02
C PRO A 508 -16.77 3.76 15.96
N ALA A 509 -16.71 4.38 14.78
CA ALA A 509 -16.38 5.81 14.59
C ALA A 509 -17.25 6.74 15.46
N ARG A 510 -18.56 6.49 15.51
CA ARG A 510 -19.51 7.31 16.29
C ARG A 510 -19.20 7.34 17.78
N ALA A 511 -18.76 6.21 18.34
CA ALA A 511 -18.45 6.08 19.77
C ALA A 511 -17.25 6.94 20.21
N TYR A 512 -16.31 7.23 19.30
CA TYR A 512 -15.11 8.00 19.64
C TYR A 512 -15.25 9.51 19.42
N ARG A 513 -16.27 9.98 18.73
CA ARG A 513 -16.44 11.38 18.36
C ARG A 513 -16.35 12.32 19.57
N GLU A 514 -17.19 12.14 20.59
CA GLU A 514 -17.22 12.99 21.79
C GLU A 514 -15.86 12.97 22.55
N SER A 515 -15.23 11.78 22.63
CA SER A 515 -13.91 11.67 23.27
C SER A 515 -12.85 12.46 22.52
N LEU A 516 -12.87 12.48 21.20
CA LEU A 516 -11.94 13.27 20.36
C LEU A 516 -12.23 14.77 20.46
N GLU A 517 -13.51 15.19 20.43
CA GLU A 517 -13.91 16.59 20.65
C GLU A 517 -13.48 17.13 22.03
N SER A 518 -13.38 16.25 23.02
CA SER A 518 -12.87 16.63 24.35
C SER A 518 -11.34 16.92 24.33
N LEU A 519 -10.59 16.28 23.43
CA LEU A 519 -9.12 16.36 23.37
C LEU A 519 -8.62 17.40 22.36
N ILE A 520 -9.32 17.59 21.24
CA ILE A 520 -8.93 18.47 20.13
C ILE A 520 -10.11 19.37 19.77
N ASP A 521 -9.84 20.64 19.56
CA ASP A 521 -10.83 21.61 19.04
C ASP A 521 -10.87 21.50 17.51
N ALA A 522 -11.80 20.70 16.97
CA ALA A 522 -11.99 20.45 15.55
C ALA A 522 -13.44 20.09 15.22
N GLU A 523 -13.83 20.29 13.95
CA GLU A 523 -15.10 19.77 13.42
C GLU A 523 -14.96 18.26 13.13
N PHE A 524 -15.51 17.40 13.99
CA PHE A 524 -15.52 15.94 13.75
C PHE A 524 -16.81 15.51 13.06
N LEU A 525 -16.69 14.87 11.91
CA LEU A 525 -17.78 14.39 11.07
C LEU A 525 -17.81 12.87 11.05
N VAL A 526 -18.97 12.27 11.30
CA VAL A 526 -19.21 10.83 11.09
C VAL A 526 -20.32 10.70 10.05
N PRO A 527 -19.97 10.45 8.79
CA PRO A 527 -20.98 10.36 7.73
C PRO A 527 -21.87 9.13 7.88
N GLU A 528 -23.00 9.13 7.21
CA GLU A 528 -23.77 7.92 6.97
C GLU A 528 -22.91 6.93 6.15
N TYR A 529 -23.03 5.62 6.38
CA TYR A 529 -22.18 4.57 5.78
C TYR A 529 -20.68 4.67 6.11
N ALA A 530 -20.32 5.32 7.23
CA ALA A 530 -18.92 5.38 7.69
C ALA A 530 -18.29 4.00 7.89
N ASP A 531 -19.07 2.98 8.17
CA ASP A 531 -18.65 1.58 8.40
C ASP A 531 -18.29 0.81 7.13
N VAL A 532 -18.74 1.28 5.95
CA VAL A 532 -18.42 0.74 4.61
C VAL A 532 -17.73 1.77 3.70
N GLY A 533 -17.18 2.81 4.29
CA GLY A 533 -16.53 3.92 3.57
C GLY A 533 -15.44 3.45 2.59
N ASN A 534 -14.74 2.35 2.89
CA ASN A 534 -13.70 1.78 2.05
C ASN A 534 -14.28 1.23 0.72
N ALA A 535 -15.41 0.49 0.77
CA ALA A 535 -16.06 -0.01 -0.44
C ALA A 535 -16.59 1.16 -1.31
N ILE A 536 -17.10 2.21 -0.67
CA ILE A 536 -17.54 3.42 -1.36
C ILE A 536 -16.35 4.14 -2.00
N GLY A 537 -15.25 4.29 -1.27
CA GLY A 537 -14.03 4.92 -1.79
C GLY A 537 -13.40 4.17 -2.96
N ALA A 538 -13.48 2.85 -2.96
CA ALA A 538 -13.04 2.06 -4.10
C ALA A 538 -13.80 2.42 -5.39
N LEU A 539 -15.10 2.80 -5.28
CA LEU A 539 -15.94 3.18 -6.40
C LEU A 539 -15.68 4.60 -6.91
N VAL A 540 -15.60 5.55 -5.98
CA VAL A 540 -15.57 6.98 -6.32
C VAL A 540 -14.15 7.49 -6.60
N GLY A 541 -13.17 6.60 -6.59
CA GLY A 541 -11.82 6.91 -7.00
C GLY A 541 -11.77 7.46 -8.42
N LYS A 542 -10.97 8.51 -8.64
CA LYS A 542 -10.76 9.10 -9.96
C LYS A 542 -9.63 8.39 -10.68
N GLY A 543 -9.70 8.30 -12.01
CA GLY A 543 -8.54 7.93 -12.81
C GLY A 543 -7.53 9.08 -12.77
N ILE A 544 -6.32 8.81 -12.28
CA ILE A 544 -5.26 9.82 -12.20
C ILE A 544 -4.05 9.31 -12.98
N LYS A 545 -3.59 10.11 -13.96
CA LYS A 545 -2.32 9.85 -14.63
C LYS A 545 -1.35 10.98 -14.39
N ARG A 546 -0.18 10.61 -13.88
CA ARG A 546 0.93 11.52 -13.69
C ARG A 546 2.05 11.17 -14.67
N VAL A 547 2.50 12.16 -15.41
CA VAL A 547 3.64 12.05 -16.34
C VAL A 547 4.70 13.05 -15.92
N GLU A 548 5.93 12.60 -15.77
CA GLU A 548 7.07 13.42 -15.45
C GLU A 548 8.00 13.51 -16.68
N VAL A 549 8.37 14.73 -17.02
CA VAL A 549 9.39 15.02 -18.05
C VAL A 549 10.47 15.87 -17.41
N LEU A 550 11.71 15.46 -17.58
CA LEU A 550 12.87 16.17 -17.07
C LEU A 550 13.68 16.73 -18.21
N ILE A 551 14.04 18.01 -18.13
CA ILE A 551 15.01 18.65 -19.01
C ILE A 551 16.28 18.86 -18.20
N LYS A 552 17.40 18.34 -18.66
CA LYS A 552 18.72 18.52 -18.06
C LYS A 552 19.61 19.35 -18.99
N THR A 553 20.27 20.38 -18.45
CA THR A 553 21.25 21.19 -19.15
C THR A 553 22.62 20.56 -19.03
N ARG A 554 23.28 20.30 -20.17
CA ARG A 554 24.64 19.78 -20.27
C ARG A 554 25.52 20.80 -21.02
N LYS A 555 26.75 21.00 -20.57
CA LYS A 555 27.75 21.77 -21.27
C LYS A 555 28.53 20.83 -22.19
N VAL A 556 28.58 21.14 -23.46
CA VAL A 556 29.33 20.38 -24.50
C VAL A 556 30.38 21.29 -25.13
N SER A 557 31.58 20.79 -25.36
CA SER A 557 32.57 21.50 -26.12
C SER A 557 32.16 21.54 -27.58
N LYS A 558 32.24 22.69 -28.23
CA LYS A 558 32.03 22.83 -29.68
C LYS A 558 33.00 21.90 -30.41
N ALA A 559 32.50 20.97 -31.21
CA ALA A 559 33.34 20.14 -32.08
C ALA A 559 34.01 21.04 -33.06
N GLY A 560 35.32 21.27 -32.92
CA GLY A 560 36.13 21.97 -33.91
C GLY A 560 36.10 21.20 -35.23
N GLY A 561 35.71 21.89 -36.30
CA GLY A 561 35.72 21.34 -37.65
C GLY A 561 37.11 20.82 -38.02
N ASN A 562 37.13 19.71 -38.75
CA ASN A 562 38.18 19.11 -39.56
C ASN A 562 39.62 19.53 -39.26
N GLU A 563 40.35 18.75 -38.49
CA GLU A 563 41.82 18.70 -38.65
C GLU A 563 42.15 17.81 -39.84
N GLU A 564 42.54 18.44 -40.97
CA GLU A 564 43.34 17.82 -42.00
C GLU A 564 44.65 17.32 -41.37
N LYS A 565 44.88 16.01 -41.45
CA LYS A 565 46.18 15.40 -41.14
C LYS A 565 47.24 16.00 -42.11
N LYS A 566 48.11 16.85 -41.59
CA LYS A 566 49.42 17.10 -42.17
C LYS A 566 50.45 16.20 -41.46
N GLU A 567 50.80 15.10 -42.14
CA GLU A 567 52.08 14.42 -41.90
C GLU A 567 53.22 15.37 -42.25
N HIS A 568 54.13 15.69 -41.31
CA HIS A 568 55.51 15.98 -41.62
C HIS A 568 56.40 15.64 -40.42
N GLY A 569 57.49 15.01 -40.79
CA GLY A 569 58.45 14.33 -39.91
C GLY A 569 59.33 15.22 -39.05
N GLY A 570 59.87 14.57 -38.07
CA GLY A 570 61.17 14.64 -37.41
C GLY A 570 61.70 15.97 -36.94
N GLU A 571 61.91 16.14 -35.65
CA GLU A 571 63.23 16.28 -35.03
C GLU A 571 63.14 16.67 -33.55
N LYS A 572 64.17 16.21 -32.83
CA LYS A 572 64.39 16.41 -31.38
C LYS A 572 64.65 17.89 -31.02
N ALA A 573 64.18 18.43 -29.93
CA ALA A 573 65.02 18.90 -28.82
C ALA A 573 64.28 19.87 -27.87
N SER A 574 64.58 19.71 -26.60
CA SER A 574 64.76 20.65 -25.48
C SER A 574 63.56 21.16 -24.73
N GLU A 575 63.66 20.88 -23.45
CA GLU A 575 62.91 21.40 -22.32
C GLU A 575 62.87 22.93 -22.22
N SER A 576 61.80 23.37 -21.62
CA SER A 576 61.53 24.63 -20.96
C SER A 576 60.63 25.60 -21.72
N GLY A 577 59.46 25.82 -21.20
CA GLY A 577 58.64 26.94 -21.62
C GLY A 577 57.13 26.70 -21.50
N VAL A 578 56.61 26.98 -20.33
CA VAL A 578 55.28 27.55 -20.10
C VAL A 578 54.07 26.85 -20.76
N ILE A 579 53.41 26.06 -19.95
CA ILE A 579 52.03 25.68 -20.14
C ILE A 579 51.13 26.93 -19.98
N GLU A 580 50.74 27.53 -21.09
CA GLU A 580 49.62 28.45 -21.19
C GLU A 580 49.11 28.49 -22.62
N ASP A 581 48.41 27.38 -22.96
CA ASP A 581 47.46 27.43 -24.06
C ASP A 581 46.23 26.54 -23.66
N THR A 582 45.57 27.00 -22.61
CA THR A 582 44.23 26.53 -22.30
C THR A 582 43.31 27.12 -23.37
N LEU A 583 43.16 26.41 -24.47
CA LEU A 583 42.11 26.60 -25.43
C LEU A 583 40.81 26.91 -24.72
N HIS A 584 40.34 28.14 -24.78
CA HIS A 584 38.96 28.54 -24.51
C HIS A 584 38.07 27.84 -25.53
N ARG A 585 37.78 26.55 -25.31
CA ARG A 585 36.73 25.87 -26.07
C ARG A 585 35.42 26.56 -25.67
N GLU A 586 34.79 27.22 -26.63
CA GLU A 586 33.43 27.73 -26.42
C GLU A 586 32.53 26.54 -26.02
N MET A 587 32.00 26.62 -24.81
CA MET A 587 31.07 25.62 -24.27
C MET A 587 29.65 26.03 -24.65
N GLU A 588 28.97 25.19 -25.37
CA GLU A 588 27.53 25.36 -25.68
C GLU A 588 26.68 24.54 -24.76
N ASN A 589 25.45 25.01 -24.51
CA ASN A 589 24.48 24.27 -23.73
C ASN A 589 23.70 23.31 -24.65
N GLU A 590 23.69 22.03 -24.31
CA GLU A 590 22.78 21.01 -24.86
C GLU A 590 21.69 20.73 -23.81
N PHE A 591 20.44 20.58 -24.26
CA PHE A 591 19.29 20.31 -23.40
C PHE A 591 18.77 18.91 -23.71
N ILE A 592 18.87 18.00 -22.73
CA ILE A 592 18.42 16.62 -22.86
C ILE A 592 17.07 16.48 -22.18
N VAL A 593 16.06 16.11 -22.95
CA VAL A 593 14.70 15.83 -22.45
C VAL A 593 14.58 14.35 -22.20
N PHE A 594 14.25 13.96 -20.95
CA PHE A 594 13.96 12.59 -20.53
C PHE A 594 12.46 12.45 -20.27
N SER A 595 11.83 11.49 -20.91
CA SER A 595 10.39 11.22 -20.79
C SER A 595 10.10 9.71 -20.78
N PRO A 596 8.87 9.29 -20.46
CA PRO A 596 8.46 7.90 -20.66
C PRO A 596 8.59 7.37 -22.10
N ALA A 597 8.53 8.26 -23.08
CA ALA A 597 8.69 7.91 -24.49
C ALA A 597 10.16 7.84 -24.97
N GLY A 598 11.13 8.08 -24.07
CA GLY A 598 12.55 8.09 -24.39
C GLY A 598 13.20 9.43 -24.16
N ARG A 599 14.38 9.64 -24.78
CA ARG A 599 15.18 10.87 -24.68
C ARG A 599 15.24 11.63 -26.01
N ALA A 600 15.33 12.96 -25.93
CA ALA A 600 15.55 13.85 -27.08
C ALA A 600 16.54 14.94 -26.68
N LYS A 601 17.33 15.42 -27.66
CA LYS A 601 18.38 16.43 -27.47
C LYS A 601 18.02 17.70 -28.26
N PHE A 602 18.29 18.87 -27.67
CA PHE A 602 18.01 20.18 -28.21
C PHE A 602 19.17 21.13 -27.92
N ASN A 603 19.35 22.12 -28.82
CA ASN A 603 20.37 23.16 -28.64
C ASN A 603 19.78 24.43 -28.02
N VAL A 604 18.46 24.56 -27.98
CA VAL A 604 17.73 25.72 -27.43
C VAL A 604 16.80 25.29 -26.31
N HIS A 605 16.93 25.92 -25.13
CA HIS A 605 16.10 25.60 -23.96
C HIS A 605 14.60 25.78 -24.25
N GLY A 606 14.21 26.81 -25.01
CA GLY A 606 12.80 27.06 -25.33
C GLY A 606 12.18 25.92 -26.14
N GLU A 607 12.91 25.38 -27.15
CA GLU A 607 12.46 24.25 -27.96
C GLU A 607 12.34 22.96 -27.12
N ALA A 608 13.32 22.71 -26.21
CA ALA A 608 13.28 21.59 -25.32
C ALA A 608 12.04 21.67 -24.38
N LEU A 609 11.71 22.87 -23.90
CA LEU A 609 10.57 23.11 -23.03
C LEU A 609 9.24 22.90 -23.79
N GLU A 610 9.09 23.48 -24.98
CA GLU A 610 7.90 23.31 -25.81
C GLU A 610 7.67 21.83 -26.18
N TYR A 611 8.73 21.12 -26.58
CA TYR A 611 8.68 19.70 -26.87
C TYR A 611 8.23 18.91 -25.62
N ALA A 612 8.83 19.17 -24.46
CA ALA A 612 8.52 18.50 -23.20
C ALA A 612 7.08 18.73 -22.76
N GLU A 613 6.55 19.97 -22.91
CA GLU A 613 5.16 20.30 -22.59
C GLU A 613 4.17 19.60 -23.51
N LYS A 614 4.41 19.62 -24.82
CA LYS A 614 3.57 18.95 -25.81
C LYS A 614 3.56 17.43 -25.60
N LEU A 615 4.74 16.84 -25.38
CA LEU A 615 4.88 15.39 -25.14
C LEU A 615 4.20 14.96 -23.83
N GLY A 616 4.41 15.70 -22.74
CA GLY A 616 3.83 15.38 -21.45
C GLY A 616 2.30 15.40 -21.49
N ARG A 617 1.69 16.44 -22.09
CA ARG A 617 0.24 16.51 -22.29
C ARG A 617 -0.27 15.37 -23.17
N LYS A 618 0.42 15.07 -24.27
CA LYS A 618 0.07 13.97 -25.17
C LYS A 618 0.03 12.63 -24.44
N LEU A 619 1.07 12.30 -23.67
CA LEU A 619 1.16 11.04 -22.92
C LEU A 619 0.06 10.90 -21.87
N VAL A 620 -0.34 11.99 -21.19
CA VAL A 620 -1.48 11.99 -20.28
C VAL A 620 -2.77 11.72 -21.03
N MET A 621 -3.03 12.45 -22.12
CA MET A 621 -4.26 12.31 -22.91
C MET A 621 -4.43 10.92 -23.50
N GLU A 622 -3.36 10.37 -24.10
CA GLU A 622 -3.37 9.01 -24.67
C GLU A 622 -3.71 7.97 -23.62
N TYR A 623 -3.09 8.06 -22.44
CA TYR A 623 -3.38 7.14 -21.34
C TYR A 623 -4.85 7.26 -20.89
N MET A 624 -5.35 8.46 -20.64
CA MET A 624 -6.71 8.69 -20.15
C MET A 624 -7.75 8.17 -21.15
N THR A 625 -7.49 8.35 -22.43
CA THR A 625 -8.34 7.81 -23.52
C THR A 625 -8.34 6.28 -23.52
N CYS A 626 -7.14 5.66 -23.46
CA CYS A 626 -7.01 4.20 -23.44
C CYS A 626 -7.63 3.57 -22.18
N ALA A 627 -7.55 4.26 -21.04
CA ALA A 627 -8.13 3.81 -19.78
C ALA A 627 -9.67 3.95 -19.70
N GLY A 628 -10.35 4.46 -20.75
CA GLY A 628 -11.79 4.63 -20.78
C GLY A 628 -12.30 5.70 -19.81
N LEU A 629 -11.50 6.75 -19.59
CA LEU A 629 -11.86 7.87 -18.72
C LEU A 629 -12.54 8.98 -19.54
N ASP A 630 -13.41 9.77 -18.89
CA ASP A 630 -14.11 10.87 -19.55
C ASP A 630 -13.12 11.96 -19.99
N ASN A 631 -13.01 12.13 -21.32
CA ASN A 631 -12.13 13.12 -21.92
C ASN A 631 -12.75 14.51 -22.03
N GLU A 632 -14.10 14.64 -21.93
CA GLU A 632 -14.78 15.93 -22.07
C GLU A 632 -14.54 16.83 -20.84
N ASN A 633 -14.31 16.21 -19.67
CA ASN A 633 -14.03 16.89 -18.41
C ASN A 633 -12.59 16.72 -17.92
N LEU A 634 -11.68 16.26 -18.79
CA LEU A 634 -10.30 16.00 -18.41
C LEU A 634 -9.54 17.30 -18.12
N LYS A 635 -9.13 17.46 -16.87
CA LYS A 635 -8.20 18.52 -16.44
C LYS A 635 -6.78 17.98 -16.44
N VAL A 636 -5.88 18.64 -17.18
CA VAL A 636 -4.45 18.36 -17.13
C VAL A 636 -3.72 19.54 -16.52
N GLU A 637 -3.30 19.36 -15.27
CA GLU A 637 -2.52 20.35 -14.55
C GLU A 637 -1.03 20.18 -14.86
N LEU A 638 -0.31 21.29 -14.98
CA LEU A 638 1.13 21.36 -15.18
C LEU A 638 1.78 22.06 -14.00
N SER A 639 2.69 21.37 -13.32
CA SER A 639 3.62 22.01 -12.40
C SER A 639 5.03 21.99 -12.93
N ARG A 640 5.78 23.08 -12.72
CA ARG A 640 7.17 23.24 -13.17
C ARG A 640 8.06 23.53 -11.98
N LYS A 641 9.16 22.80 -11.85
CA LYS A 641 10.19 23.03 -10.84
C LYS A 641 11.55 23.15 -11.51
N ASN A 642 12.21 24.28 -11.32
CA ASN A 642 13.56 24.53 -11.80
C ASN A 642 14.57 24.30 -10.67
N LEU A 643 15.66 23.62 -10.98
CA LEU A 643 16.82 23.49 -10.11
C LEU A 643 17.95 24.36 -10.68
N ALA A 644 18.29 25.39 -9.96
CA ALA A 644 19.42 26.27 -10.25
C ALA A 644 20.03 26.80 -8.95
N PRO A 645 21.35 26.99 -8.85
CA PRO A 645 21.99 27.69 -7.74
C PRO A 645 21.50 29.13 -7.62
N LYS A 646 21.52 29.71 -6.41
CA LYS A 646 21.03 31.08 -6.14
C LYS A 646 21.75 32.17 -6.98
N SER A 647 22.99 31.94 -7.40
CA SER A 647 23.81 32.87 -8.20
C SER A 647 23.88 32.52 -9.69
N TRP A 648 23.03 31.61 -10.17
CA TRP A 648 23.07 31.10 -11.53
C TRP A 648 22.35 32.03 -12.49
N SER A 649 23.05 32.54 -13.51
CA SER A 649 22.53 33.44 -14.55
C SER A 649 22.17 32.73 -15.88
N GLY A 650 22.45 31.43 -16.00
CA GLY A 650 22.16 30.61 -17.17
C GLY A 650 20.78 29.90 -17.12
N PRO A 651 20.49 29.06 -18.13
CA PRO A 651 19.31 28.21 -18.08
C PRO A 651 19.37 27.26 -16.87
N PRO A 652 18.23 26.83 -16.28
CA PRO A 652 18.25 25.92 -15.14
C PRO A 652 19.06 24.67 -15.42
N MET A 653 19.80 24.17 -14.43
CA MET A 653 20.53 22.90 -14.54
C MET A 653 19.59 21.73 -14.80
N GLU A 654 18.43 21.77 -14.15
CA GLU A 654 17.33 20.83 -14.43
C GLU A 654 15.98 21.55 -14.37
N THR A 655 15.07 21.18 -15.25
CA THR A 655 13.67 21.60 -15.22
C THR A 655 12.80 20.34 -15.16
N LYS A 656 12.09 20.14 -14.05
CA LYS A 656 11.14 19.04 -13.88
C LYS A 656 9.73 19.55 -14.21
N LEU A 657 9.09 18.95 -15.20
CA LEU A 657 7.70 19.17 -15.56
C LEU A 657 6.87 17.99 -15.08
N VAL A 658 5.78 18.27 -14.39
CA VAL A 658 4.86 17.23 -13.90
C VAL A 658 3.47 17.55 -14.41
N PHE A 659 2.93 16.64 -15.20
CA PHE A 659 1.59 16.68 -15.75
C PHE A 659 0.70 15.74 -14.98
N VAL A 660 -0.43 16.21 -14.47
CA VAL A 660 -1.41 15.42 -13.75
C VAL A 660 -2.75 15.52 -14.49
N GLY A 661 -3.19 14.41 -15.06
CA GLY A 661 -4.53 14.28 -15.63
C GLY A 661 -5.45 13.62 -14.62
N VAL A 662 -6.64 14.17 -14.43
CA VAL A 662 -7.69 13.62 -13.54
C VAL A 662 -8.96 13.47 -14.36
N GLY A 663 -9.51 12.26 -14.40
CA GLY A 663 -10.75 11.94 -15.11
C GLY A 663 -11.64 10.99 -14.34
N THR A 664 -12.92 10.94 -14.68
CA THR A 664 -13.88 10.01 -14.08
C THR A 664 -13.99 8.75 -14.94
N PRO A 665 -13.97 7.54 -14.38
CA PRO A 665 -14.20 6.32 -15.12
C PRO A 665 -15.57 6.33 -15.80
N LEU A 666 -15.64 5.99 -17.09
CA LEU A 666 -16.88 5.89 -17.83
C LEU A 666 -17.50 4.50 -17.70
N PRO A 667 -18.81 4.37 -17.49
CA PRO A 667 -19.49 3.11 -17.64
C PRO A 667 -19.47 2.63 -19.10
N PRO A 668 -19.59 1.30 -19.39
CA PRO A 668 -19.33 0.69 -20.71
C PRO A 668 -20.38 0.97 -21.80
N SER A 669 -20.98 2.15 -21.87
CA SER A 669 -22.04 2.48 -22.84
C SER A 669 -21.55 3.08 -24.17
N ARG A 670 -20.24 3.27 -24.35
CA ARG A 670 -19.65 3.65 -25.64
C ARG A 670 -18.66 2.57 -26.06
N THR A 671 -19.07 1.73 -27.01
CA THR A 671 -18.22 0.78 -27.71
C THR A 671 -17.03 1.51 -28.33
N PHE A 672 -15.87 1.43 -27.69
CA PHE A 672 -14.63 1.72 -28.40
C PHE A 672 -14.29 0.49 -29.24
N HIS A 673 -14.39 0.65 -30.58
CA HIS A 673 -13.72 -0.26 -31.50
C HIS A 673 -12.25 -0.26 -31.15
N SER A 674 -11.73 -1.41 -30.75
CA SER A 674 -10.31 -1.66 -30.64
C SER A 674 -9.62 -1.32 -31.97
N ASN A 675 -9.00 -0.19 -32.06
CA ASN A 675 -7.95 0.03 -33.07
C ASN A 675 -6.81 -0.93 -32.68
N LYS A 676 -6.76 -2.03 -33.43
CA LYS A 676 -5.60 -2.91 -33.45
C LYS A 676 -4.37 -2.03 -33.69
N SER A 677 -3.39 -2.14 -32.80
CA SER A 677 -2.04 -1.71 -33.09
C SER A 677 -1.57 -2.38 -34.38
N PRO A 678 -0.84 -1.70 -35.28
CA PRO A 678 -0.27 -2.31 -36.45
C PRO A 678 0.83 -3.30 -36.03
N ASP A 679 0.68 -4.53 -36.49
CA ASP A 679 1.68 -5.58 -36.64
C ASP A 679 2.66 -5.80 -35.48
N GLU A 680 2.27 -6.71 -34.58
CA GLU A 680 3.21 -7.65 -33.98
C GLU A 680 2.70 -9.07 -34.25
N GLY A 681 3.57 -9.83 -34.93
CA GLY A 681 3.31 -11.14 -35.46
C GLY A 681 2.79 -12.13 -34.44
N GLN A 682 1.92 -12.98 -34.94
CA GLN A 682 1.38 -14.17 -34.30
C GLN A 682 2.41 -14.89 -33.43
N THR A 683 2.19 -14.87 -32.12
CA THR A 683 2.77 -15.85 -31.20
C THR A 683 1.66 -16.45 -30.34
N ASN A 684 1.34 -17.66 -30.68
CA ASN A 684 0.68 -18.74 -29.95
C ASN A 684 0.19 -18.45 -28.52
N ARG A 685 -1.12 -18.29 -28.38
CA ARG A 685 -1.85 -18.65 -27.16
C ARG A 685 -1.83 -20.19 -27.04
N LYS A 686 -1.01 -20.73 -26.16
CA LYS A 686 -1.14 -22.08 -25.63
C LYS A 686 -1.15 -22.07 -24.11
N ASN A 687 -2.32 -22.38 -23.60
CA ASN A 687 -2.66 -23.15 -22.40
C ASN A 687 -1.81 -22.96 -21.13
N TYR A 688 -2.34 -22.19 -20.19
CA TYR A 688 -2.13 -22.46 -18.77
C TYR A 688 -3.29 -23.36 -18.28
N LYS A 689 -3.07 -24.67 -18.25
CA LYS A 689 -3.79 -25.64 -17.42
C LYS A 689 -2.81 -26.22 -16.42
N THR A 690 -3.26 -26.22 -15.14
CA THR A 690 -2.75 -26.76 -13.87
C THR A 690 -1.79 -25.89 -13.13
#